data_96318d51007fb498220e8e958eba443e
#
_entry.id   96318d51007fb498220e8e958eba443e
#
_cell.length_a   1.000
_cell.length_b   1.000
_cell.length_c   1.000
_cell.angle_alpha   90.00
_cell.angle_beta   90.00
_cell.angle_gamma   90.00
#
_symmetry.space_group_name_H-M   'P 1'
#
loop_
_entity.id
_entity.type
_entity.pdbx_description
1 polymer ?
#
loop_
_entity_poly.entity_id
_entity_poly.type
_entity_poly.pdbx_seq_one_letter_code
_entity_poly.pdbx_strand_id
1 'polypeptide(L)'
;MIRKLVDFAMENRFLVLAAALVLFGWGAISFHQLPIEAYPDVADNYVEIITQWPGISAEQIEQQVTIPLETVMNGIPHVTHLRSFSLFGLSDLKLIFDDEEENAWNRERVLERLAQVSLPPGASPQMGTDWSPVGQIYFFTLHSTNPQYDVMELKSIEDWVVEKNFKAVPNIVDVSSFGGPTREYQVRVDPDKLISYGLSIAQVEQQLTNNNTNAGGSFIESGQQQINIREVGLVRSVGDIANTVITTRSGTPLRIKDIATVSQGPKIRLGQFARAIHREDGTIVDNDDVVSGIVLLRKGADADEALAGIHAKVKELNERILPPGVKVVPFIDRSDLVHYTTHTVLHNLTEGIILVVIVLFLFVGNVRAAIIVALTIPFALLFAATCLNLKGIPANLLSLGALDFGMVVDGAVVMVENIVRHMTNPQNASRKPSEVIREAAHEVQRPVFYAIAIIITAYLPIFTLQRVEGRLFRPMAWTVAFALLGALIFSMLIAPVLSTLLFRNGVREWDNPLMTYSITHYRKAVKSAIKRPAMTVGIGIAGLCLAFMFTYMGAIGSEFLPHLDEGAIWVRGTLASSVGPSEAVALANQGRTLLCSFPEVPDCTSQVGRPDDGTDATGFFNTEYFVNLKPKEQWRPEFHQDKDRLIAAMDRELEKIPGVNWGFSQPIEDNMEEAVSGVKGELATKIYGDDLKVLEQKADEIVNTMHRVRGIEDLGVFRALGQPNLNFEVDREQAARYQINVADIQDAIQTAAGGNALTQVLQ
;
A
#
# COMPACT_ATOMS: atom_id res chain seq x y z
N MET A 1 -10.23 -20.09 -43.12
CA MET A 1 -10.76 -19.02 -42.26
C MET A 1 -9.93 -17.74 -42.38
N ILE A 2 -8.63 -17.75 -42.21
CA ILE A 2 -7.74 -16.57 -42.26
C ILE A 2 -7.81 -15.84 -43.61
N ARG A 3 -7.75 -16.55 -44.72
CA ARG A 3 -7.93 -15.96 -46.09
C ARG A 3 -9.22 -15.15 -46.22
N LYS A 4 -10.35 -15.71 -45.76
CA LYS A 4 -11.65 -15.04 -45.82
C LYS A 4 -11.69 -13.73 -45.01
N LEU A 5 -10.92 -13.62 -43.91
CA LEU A 5 -10.80 -12.38 -43.12
C LEU A 5 -10.10 -11.28 -43.89
N VAL A 6 -8.98 -11.58 -44.55
CA VAL A 6 -8.24 -10.61 -45.39
C VAL A 6 -9.08 -10.19 -46.59
N ASP A 7 -9.76 -11.15 -47.27
CA ASP A 7 -10.65 -10.87 -48.41
C ASP A 7 -11.80 -9.97 -47.95
N PHE A 8 -12.47 -10.29 -46.86
CA PHE A 8 -13.53 -9.46 -46.27
C PHE A 8 -13.06 -8.02 -46.01
N ALA A 9 -11.87 -7.87 -45.43
CA ALA A 9 -11.30 -6.56 -45.13
C ALA A 9 -11.00 -5.77 -46.40
N MET A 10 -10.48 -6.43 -47.45
CA MET A 10 -10.15 -5.81 -48.71
C MET A 10 -11.39 -5.44 -49.53
N GLU A 11 -12.49 -6.17 -49.37
CA GLU A 11 -13.78 -5.91 -50.05
C GLU A 11 -14.58 -4.82 -49.32
N ASN A 12 -14.56 -4.81 -47.98
CA ASN A 12 -15.32 -3.88 -47.14
C ASN A 12 -14.42 -2.83 -46.47
N ARG A 13 -13.56 -2.15 -47.21
CA ARG A 13 -12.54 -1.22 -46.75
C ARG A 13 -13.08 -0.13 -45.81
N PHE A 14 -14.22 0.47 -46.21
CA PHE A 14 -14.86 1.52 -45.43
C PHE A 14 -15.31 1.03 -44.07
N LEU A 15 -15.92 -0.15 -44.01
CA LEU A 15 -16.39 -0.76 -42.75
C LEU A 15 -15.23 -1.07 -41.81
N VAL A 16 -14.12 -1.62 -42.34
CA VAL A 16 -12.93 -1.93 -41.55
C VAL A 16 -12.28 -0.67 -40.97
N LEU A 17 -12.15 0.38 -41.79
CA LEU A 17 -11.59 1.66 -41.33
C LEU A 17 -12.50 2.36 -40.33
N ALA A 18 -13.82 2.32 -40.56
CA ALA A 18 -14.77 2.87 -39.58
C ALA A 18 -14.71 2.13 -38.25
N ALA A 19 -14.67 0.78 -38.28
CA ALA A 19 -14.50 -0.04 -37.08
C ALA A 19 -13.17 0.23 -36.37
N ALA A 20 -12.07 0.38 -37.15
CA ALA A 20 -10.77 0.72 -36.56
C ALA A 20 -10.78 2.09 -35.89
N LEU A 21 -11.47 3.08 -36.48
CA LEU A 21 -11.57 4.42 -35.92
C LEU A 21 -12.44 4.44 -34.65
N VAL A 22 -13.54 3.66 -34.63
CA VAL A 22 -14.37 3.48 -33.43
C VAL A 22 -13.56 2.81 -32.28
N LEU A 23 -12.82 1.74 -32.61
CA LEU A 23 -11.95 1.06 -31.63
C LEU A 23 -10.85 1.99 -31.11
N PHE A 24 -10.28 2.81 -31.98
CA PHE A 24 -9.27 3.79 -31.60
C PHE A 24 -9.86 4.85 -30.64
N GLY A 25 -11.03 5.38 -30.96
CA GLY A 25 -11.74 6.36 -30.13
C GLY A 25 -12.17 5.77 -28.78
N TRP A 26 -12.75 4.57 -28.78
CA TRP A 26 -13.11 3.85 -27.55
C TRP A 26 -11.86 3.53 -26.72
N GLY A 27 -10.78 3.09 -27.37
CA GLY A 27 -9.52 2.82 -26.72
C GLY A 27 -8.93 4.04 -26.02
N ALA A 28 -9.03 5.22 -26.64
CA ALA A 28 -8.58 6.47 -26.02
C ALA A 28 -9.40 6.82 -24.77
N ILE A 29 -10.72 6.61 -24.81
CA ILE A 29 -11.59 6.79 -23.63
C ILE A 29 -11.23 5.75 -22.56
N SER A 30 -11.10 4.48 -22.92
CA SER A 30 -10.73 3.42 -21.97
C SER A 30 -9.37 3.62 -21.34
N PHE A 31 -8.39 4.13 -22.09
CA PHE A 31 -7.05 4.44 -21.56
C PHE A 31 -7.10 5.56 -20.50
N HIS A 32 -7.98 6.56 -20.71
CA HIS A 32 -8.21 7.62 -19.74
C HIS A 32 -8.95 7.16 -18.48
N GLN A 33 -9.73 6.10 -18.57
CA GLN A 33 -10.50 5.53 -17.47
C GLN A 33 -9.78 4.37 -16.79
N LEU A 34 -8.65 3.93 -17.32
CA LEU A 34 -7.90 2.80 -16.80
C LEU A 34 -7.12 3.24 -15.55
N PRO A 35 -7.38 2.64 -14.38
CA PRO A 35 -6.58 2.92 -13.19
C PRO A 35 -5.11 2.59 -13.43
N ILE A 36 -4.22 3.54 -13.14
CA ILE A 36 -2.77 3.33 -13.25
C ILE A 36 -2.19 3.24 -11.85
N GLU A 37 -1.65 2.09 -11.50
CA GLU A 37 -1.00 1.83 -10.23
C GLU A 37 0.52 1.88 -10.42
N ALA A 38 1.23 2.56 -9.51
CA ALA A 38 2.70 2.53 -9.50
C ALA A 38 3.20 1.11 -9.22
N TYR A 39 2.62 0.47 -8.20
CA TYR A 39 2.83 -0.93 -7.85
C TYR A 39 1.53 -1.72 -7.98
N PRO A 40 1.58 -2.98 -8.45
CA PRO A 40 0.44 -3.87 -8.35
C PRO A 40 0.19 -4.22 -6.87
N ASP A 41 -1.08 -4.31 -6.48
CA ASP A 41 -1.45 -4.80 -5.16
C ASP A 41 -1.18 -6.31 -5.06
N VAL A 42 -0.11 -6.68 -4.38
CA VAL A 42 0.27 -8.09 -4.15
C VAL A 42 -0.19 -8.61 -2.79
N ALA A 43 -0.85 -7.77 -1.98
CA ALA A 43 -1.35 -8.16 -0.67
C ALA A 43 -2.33 -9.33 -0.76
N ASP A 44 -2.20 -10.25 0.19
CA ASP A 44 -3.12 -11.36 0.32
C ASP A 44 -4.58 -10.91 0.44
N ASN A 45 -5.50 -11.78 0.07
CA ASN A 45 -6.91 -11.58 0.33
C ASN A 45 -7.15 -11.92 1.81
N TYR A 46 -7.18 -10.92 2.68
CA TYR A 46 -7.27 -11.13 4.12
C TYR A 46 -8.40 -10.34 4.78
N VAL A 47 -8.81 -10.84 5.92
CA VAL A 47 -9.69 -10.14 6.87
C VAL A 47 -8.96 -10.08 8.21
N GLU A 48 -8.89 -8.89 8.79
CA GLU A 48 -8.23 -8.62 10.05
C GLU A 48 -9.27 -8.42 11.16
N ILE A 49 -8.97 -8.94 12.35
CA ILE A 49 -9.76 -8.73 13.57
C ILE A 49 -8.84 -8.16 14.63
N ILE A 50 -9.10 -6.92 15.01
CA ILE A 50 -8.37 -6.19 16.04
C ILE A 50 -9.20 -6.21 17.32
N THR A 51 -8.63 -6.69 18.42
CA THR A 51 -9.32 -6.71 19.72
C THR A 51 -8.47 -6.01 20.76
N GLN A 52 -8.97 -4.90 21.27
CA GLN A 52 -8.31 -4.18 22.34
C GLN A 52 -8.89 -4.59 23.69
N TRP A 53 -7.97 -4.81 24.66
CA TRP A 53 -8.30 -5.02 26.07
C TRP A 53 -7.21 -4.37 26.93
N PRO A 54 -7.30 -3.06 27.15
CA PRO A 54 -6.26 -2.26 27.77
C PRO A 54 -5.87 -2.76 29.16
N GLY A 55 -4.57 -2.71 29.50
CA GLY A 55 -4.05 -3.08 30.80
C GLY A 55 -3.80 -4.58 31.02
N ILE A 56 -4.10 -5.43 30.03
CA ILE A 56 -3.96 -6.89 30.14
C ILE A 56 -2.65 -7.35 29.49
N SER A 57 -1.95 -8.27 30.15
CA SER A 57 -0.67 -8.82 29.66
C SER A 57 -0.86 -9.60 28.35
N ALA A 58 0.19 -9.66 27.53
CA ALA A 58 0.18 -10.38 26.26
C ALA A 58 -0.22 -11.85 26.42
N GLU A 59 0.25 -12.54 27.49
CA GLU A 59 -0.09 -13.92 27.78
C GLU A 59 -1.60 -14.10 28.07
N GLN A 60 -2.21 -13.17 28.83
CA GLN A 60 -3.65 -13.21 29.11
C GLN A 60 -4.48 -12.86 27.89
N ILE A 61 -4.01 -11.93 27.05
CA ILE A 61 -4.61 -11.64 25.74
C ILE A 61 -4.61 -12.90 24.88
N GLU A 62 -3.49 -13.60 24.79
CA GLU A 62 -3.39 -14.86 24.04
C GLU A 62 -4.42 -15.88 24.54
N GLN A 63 -4.44 -16.14 25.85
CA GLN A 63 -5.29 -17.18 26.44
C GLN A 63 -6.78 -16.85 26.41
N GLN A 64 -7.18 -15.61 26.62
CA GLN A 64 -8.58 -15.23 26.84
C GLN A 64 -9.21 -14.52 25.63
N VAL A 65 -8.43 -14.05 24.68
CA VAL A 65 -8.94 -13.34 23.50
C VAL A 65 -8.47 -14.02 22.20
N THR A 66 -7.18 -14.17 22.00
CA THR A 66 -6.63 -14.66 20.73
C THR A 66 -7.02 -16.12 20.48
N ILE A 67 -6.77 -17.04 21.41
CA ILE A 67 -7.11 -18.45 21.27
C ILE A 67 -8.62 -18.68 21.08
N PRO A 68 -9.53 -18.05 21.86
CA PRO A 68 -10.97 -18.12 21.60
C PRO A 68 -11.38 -17.64 20.20
N LEU A 69 -10.79 -16.54 19.71
CA LEU A 69 -11.02 -16.04 18.35
C LEU A 69 -10.52 -17.05 17.31
N GLU A 70 -9.29 -17.52 17.42
CA GLU A 70 -8.72 -18.52 16.51
C GLU A 70 -9.56 -19.78 16.45
N THR A 71 -10.04 -20.26 17.60
CA THR A 71 -10.86 -21.48 17.69
C THR A 71 -12.15 -21.34 16.92
N VAL A 72 -12.83 -20.19 17.01
CA VAL A 72 -14.11 -19.95 16.31
C VAL A 72 -13.90 -19.64 14.83
N MET A 73 -12.81 -18.95 14.49
CA MET A 73 -12.47 -18.61 13.10
C MET A 73 -11.91 -19.80 12.32
N ASN A 74 -11.33 -20.78 13.01
CA ASN A 74 -10.87 -22.00 12.40
C ASN A 74 -12.05 -22.79 11.79
N GLY A 75 -11.89 -23.20 10.54
CA GLY A 75 -12.94 -23.91 9.80
C GLY A 75 -13.87 -23.00 8.98
N ILE A 76 -13.57 -21.71 8.84
CA ILE A 76 -14.17 -20.89 7.78
C ILE A 76 -13.65 -21.43 6.43
N PRO A 77 -14.53 -21.73 5.46
CA PRO A 77 -14.12 -22.20 4.15
C PRO A 77 -13.15 -21.20 3.47
N HIS A 78 -12.24 -21.73 2.65
CA HIS A 78 -11.29 -20.95 1.85
C HIS A 78 -10.23 -20.16 2.66
N VAL A 79 -10.15 -20.33 3.99
CA VAL A 79 -9.03 -19.83 4.79
C VAL A 79 -7.82 -20.73 4.57
N THR A 80 -6.76 -20.16 4.04
CA THR A 80 -5.49 -20.87 3.78
C THR A 80 -4.53 -20.76 4.94
N HIS A 81 -4.48 -19.60 5.60
CA HIS A 81 -3.61 -19.32 6.73
C HIS A 81 -4.33 -18.43 7.74
N LEU A 82 -4.04 -18.66 9.00
CA LEU A 82 -4.43 -17.82 10.11
C LEU A 82 -3.17 -17.41 10.86
N ARG A 83 -2.99 -16.09 11.04
CA ARG A 83 -1.87 -15.51 11.79
C ARG A 83 -2.42 -14.63 12.89
N SER A 84 -1.74 -14.64 14.04
CA SER A 84 -2.15 -13.78 15.16
C SER A 84 -0.95 -13.19 15.87
N PHE A 85 -1.16 -12.01 16.46
CA PHE A 85 -0.26 -11.37 17.40
C PHE A 85 -0.99 -11.11 18.70
N SER A 86 -0.35 -11.45 19.82
CA SER A 86 -0.82 -11.12 21.16
C SER A 86 0.18 -10.21 21.83
N LEU A 87 -0.21 -8.95 22.01
CA LEU A 87 0.60 -7.92 22.63
C LEU A 87 -0.08 -7.41 23.90
N PHE A 88 0.62 -6.60 24.69
CA PHE A 88 0.02 -5.95 25.85
C PHE A 88 -1.20 -5.11 25.42
N GLY A 89 -2.36 -5.53 25.91
CA GLY A 89 -3.64 -4.88 25.64
C GLY A 89 -4.20 -5.03 24.23
N LEU A 90 -3.63 -5.88 23.36
CA LEU A 90 -4.03 -6.01 21.95
C LEU A 90 -3.91 -7.45 21.45
N SER A 91 -4.95 -7.90 20.74
CA SER A 91 -4.93 -9.09 19.88
C SER A 91 -5.19 -8.65 18.44
N ASP A 92 -4.31 -9.02 17.53
CA ASP A 92 -4.48 -8.87 16.09
C ASP A 92 -4.53 -10.25 15.45
N LEU A 93 -5.58 -10.52 14.68
CA LEU A 93 -5.83 -11.79 14.02
C LEU A 93 -6.06 -11.55 12.54
N LYS A 94 -5.22 -12.12 11.67
CA LYS A 94 -5.33 -12.03 10.20
C LYS A 94 -5.71 -13.39 9.60
N LEU A 95 -6.87 -13.45 8.96
CA LEU A 95 -7.35 -14.60 8.21
C LEU A 95 -7.03 -14.39 6.74
N ILE A 96 -6.22 -15.24 6.15
CA ILE A 96 -5.81 -15.18 4.75
C ILE A 96 -6.64 -16.20 3.97
N PHE A 97 -7.33 -15.71 2.93
CA PHE A 97 -8.22 -16.48 2.08
C PHE A 97 -7.60 -16.79 0.72
N ASP A 98 -8.22 -17.71 -0.01
CA ASP A 98 -7.88 -17.99 -1.41
C ASP A 98 -8.05 -16.74 -2.29
N ASP A 99 -7.24 -16.63 -3.35
CA ASP A 99 -7.25 -15.49 -4.27
C ASP A 99 -8.54 -15.38 -5.11
N GLU A 100 -9.28 -16.48 -5.24
CA GLU A 100 -10.48 -16.56 -6.07
C GLU A 100 -11.72 -16.03 -5.35
N GLU A 101 -11.67 -15.86 -4.02
CA GLU A 101 -12.79 -15.42 -3.22
C GLU A 101 -12.94 -13.90 -3.18
N GLU A 102 -14.18 -13.42 -3.21
CA GLU A 102 -14.48 -12.00 -3.04
C GLU A 102 -14.29 -11.57 -1.59
N ASN A 103 -13.58 -10.47 -1.35
CA ASN A 103 -13.33 -9.97 0.00
C ASN A 103 -14.62 -9.65 0.78
N ALA A 104 -15.67 -9.20 0.10
CA ALA A 104 -16.96 -8.96 0.72
C ALA A 104 -17.56 -10.25 1.32
N TRP A 105 -17.49 -11.37 0.60
CA TRP A 105 -17.91 -12.67 1.11
C TRP A 105 -17.09 -13.13 2.31
N ASN A 106 -15.78 -12.97 2.24
CA ASN A 106 -14.87 -13.31 3.34
C ASN A 106 -15.24 -12.55 4.62
N ARG A 107 -15.45 -11.24 4.49
CA ARG A 107 -15.85 -10.36 5.60
C ARG A 107 -17.20 -10.76 6.21
N GLU A 108 -18.19 -11.14 5.39
CA GLU A 108 -19.47 -11.65 5.89
C GLU A 108 -19.30 -12.94 6.71
N ARG A 109 -18.49 -13.88 6.24
CA ARG A 109 -18.22 -15.14 6.97
C ARG A 109 -17.51 -14.90 8.29
N VAL A 110 -16.52 -14.00 8.29
CA VAL A 110 -15.82 -13.62 9.52
C VAL A 110 -16.78 -12.95 10.50
N LEU A 111 -17.63 -12.02 10.04
CA LEU A 111 -18.62 -11.35 10.90
C LEU A 111 -19.62 -12.33 11.51
N GLU A 112 -20.10 -13.30 10.72
CA GLU A 112 -21.01 -14.36 11.18
C GLU A 112 -20.37 -15.20 12.31
N ARG A 113 -19.08 -15.52 12.19
CA ARG A 113 -18.33 -16.26 13.21
C ARG A 113 -17.99 -15.39 14.42
N LEU A 114 -17.66 -14.13 14.20
CA LEU A 114 -17.33 -13.19 15.27
C LEU A 114 -18.49 -13.01 16.25
N ALA A 115 -19.72 -13.05 15.77
CA ALA A 115 -20.91 -13.00 16.61
C ALA A 115 -21.08 -14.22 17.56
N GLN A 116 -20.35 -15.31 17.34
CA GLN A 116 -20.39 -16.52 18.15
C GLN A 116 -19.32 -16.55 19.25
N VAL A 117 -18.37 -15.63 19.20
CA VAL A 117 -17.27 -15.56 20.17
C VAL A 117 -17.76 -14.94 21.47
N SER A 118 -17.47 -15.59 22.59
CA SER A 118 -17.68 -15.01 23.93
C SER A 118 -16.33 -14.58 24.51
N LEU A 119 -16.14 -13.28 24.64
CA LEU A 119 -14.93 -12.69 25.19
C LEU A 119 -15.17 -12.12 26.60
N PRO A 120 -14.11 -11.92 27.38
CA PRO A 120 -14.20 -11.24 28.69
C PRO A 120 -14.78 -9.83 28.57
N PRO A 121 -15.46 -9.33 29.60
CA PRO A 121 -15.92 -7.94 29.64
C PRO A 121 -14.75 -6.97 29.44
N GLY A 122 -14.94 -5.98 28.56
CA GLY A 122 -13.91 -4.98 28.20
C GLY A 122 -13.08 -5.35 26.98
N ALA A 123 -13.09 -6.60 26.52
CA ALA A 123 -12.52 -6.99 25.23
C ALA A 123 -13.54 -6.77 24.11
N SER A 124 -13.24 -5.86 23.17
CA SER A 124 -14.12 -5.50 22.05
C SER A 124 -13.49 -5.83 20.72
N PRO A 125 -13.88 -6.92 20.06
CA PRO A 125 -13.35 -7.27 18.76
C PRO A 125 -13.95 -6.34 17.69
N GLN A 126 -13.10 -5.82 16.82
CA GLN A 126 -13.47 -5.03 15.66
C GLN A 126 -12.86 -5.64 14.42
N MET A 127 -13.62 -5.65 13.34
CA MET A 127 -13.08 -6.07 12.05
C MET A 127 -12.36 -4.90 11.40
N GLY A 128 -11.10 -5.11 11.02
CA GLY A 128 -10.29 -4.14 10.29
C GLY A 128 -10.98 -3.66 9.00
N THR A 129 -10.59 -2.52 8.50
CA THR A 129 -11.15 -1.94 7.27
C THR A 129 -10.64 -2.65 6.01
N ASP A 130 -11.35 -2.50 4.89
CA ASP A 130 -11.01 -3.13 3.62
C ASP A 130 -10.02 -2.27 2.83
N TRP A 131 -8.76 -2.31 3.23
CA TRP A 131 -7.66 -1.61 2.60
C TRP A 131 -6.50 -2.56 2.27
N SER A 132 -5.52 -2.08 1.52
CA SER A 132 -4.30 -2.82 1.23
C SER A 132 -3.07 -1.94 1.48
N PRO A 133 -1.87 -2.52 1.63
CA PRO A 133 -0.63 -1.77 1.87
C PRO A 133 -0.35 -0.66 0.84
N VAL A 134 -0.72 -0.87 -0.42
CA VAL A 134 -0.63 0.18 -1.46
C VAL A 134 -1.72 1.25 -1.32
N GLY A 135 -2.74 1.01 -0.50
CA GLY A 135 -3.87 1.91 -0.28
C GLY A 135 -3.61 3.04 0.73
N GLN A 136 -2.44 3.13 1.32
CA GLN A 136 -2.03 4.30 2.10
C GLN A 136 -1.62 5.42 1.15
N ILE A 137 -2.58 6.26 0.72
CA ILE A 137 -2.38 7.17 -0.41
C ILE A 137 -2.04 8.60 -0.03
N TYR A 138 -2.40 9.04 1.20
CA TYR A 138 -2.19 10.41 1.63
C TYR A 138 -1.92 10.47 3.13
N PHE A 139 -0.77 11.03 3.51
CA PHE A 139 -0.36 11.19 4.89
C PHE A 139 -0.25 12.69 5.19
N PHE A 140 -0.79 13.09 6.31
CA PHE A 140 -0.81 14.49 6.70
C PHE A 140 -0.51 14.69 8.18
N THR A 141 -0.13 15.91 8.53
CA THR A 141 -0.07 16.40 9.91
C THR A 141 -0.95 17.61 10.08
N LEU A 142 -1.48 17.80 11.30
CA LEU A 142 -2.18 19.03 11.66
C LEU A 142 -1.20 20.02 12.27
N HIS A 143 -1.19 21.23 11.75
CA HIS A 143 -0.41 22.33 12.26
C HIS A 143 -1.30 23.49 12.70
N SER A 144 -0.94 24.15 13.81
CA SER A 144 -1.59 25.38 14.26
C SER A 144 -0.59 26.51 14.45
N THR A 145 -0.93 27.67 13.95
CA THR A 145 -0.25 28.95 14.27
C THR A 145 -0.93 29.67 15.43
N ASN A 146 -2.08 29.16 15.89
CA ASN A 146 -2.84 29.73 16.99
C ASN A 146 -2.54 28.95 18.29
N PRO A 147 -1.96 29.57 19.33
CA PRO A 147 -1.62 28.91 20.59
C PRO A 147 -2.81 28.31 21.37
N GLN A 148 -4.04 28.67 21.01
CA GLN A 148 -5.24 28.09 21.62
C GLN A 148 -5.47 26.63 21.23
N TYR A 149 -4.92 26.20 20.09
CA TYR A 149 -5.03 24.83 19.60
C TYR A 149 -3.73 24.11 19.87
N ASP A 150 -3.60 23.57 21.07
CA ASP A 150 -2.51 22.67 21.44
C ASP A 150 -2.67 21.30 20.77
N VAL A 151 -1.71 20.38 20.99
CA VAL A 151 -1.72 19.06 20.37
C VAL A 151 -2.96 18.24 20.74
N MET A 152 -3.49 18.41 21.96
CA MET A 152 -4.70 17.72 22.42
C MET A 152 -5.98 18.27 21.73
N GLU A 153 -6.04 19.58 21.50
CA GLU A 153 -7.09 20.20 20.72
C GLU A 153 -7.00 19.77 19.24
N LEU A 154 -5.78 19.72 18.68
CA LEU A 154 -5.56 19.25 17.32
C LEU A 154 -5.98 17.78 17.16
N LYS A 155 -5.72 16.92 18.15
CA LYS A 155 -6.20 15.53 18.14
C LYS A 155 -7.72 15.47 18.13
N SER A 156 -8.39 16.28 18.93
CA SER A 156 -9.86 16.35 18.90
C SER A 156 -10.40 16.83 17.56
N ILE A 157 -9.73 17.80 16.92
CA ILE A 157 -10.11 18.28 15.57
C ILE A 157 -9.88 17.19 14.53
N GLU A 158 -8.79 16.44 14.64
CA GLU A 158 -8.51 15.33 13.73
C GLU A 158 -9.60 14.26 13.83
N ASP A 159 -9.88 13.74 15.03
CA ASP A 159 -10.83 12.64 15.26
C ASP A 159 -12.27 13.00 14.85
N TRP A 160 -12.71 14.23 15.13
CA TRP A 160 -14.12 14.60 14.97
C TRP A 160 -14.44 15.40 13.72
N VAL A 161 -13.46 16.10 13.15
CA VAL A 161 -13.67 16.98 11.99
C VAL A 161 -12.93 16.45 10.76
N VAL A 162 -11.62 16.23 10.85
CA VAL A 162 -10.80 15.92 9.67
C VAL A 162 -11.10 14.50 9.17
N GLU A 163 -11.04 13.50 10.05
CA GLU A 163 -11.34 12.10 9.73
C GLU A 163 -12.72 11.95 9.06
N LYS A 164 -13.76 12.55 9.67
CA LYS A 164 -15.12 12.52 9.13
C LYS A 164 -15.20 13.10 7.71
N ASN A 165 -14.48 14.19 7.46
CA ASN A 165 -14.49 14.84 6.16
C ASN A 165 -13.74 14.01 5.09
N PHE A 166 -12.64 13.39 5.43
CA PHE A 166 -11.94 12.48 4.50
C PHE A 166 -12.72 11.20 4.22
N LYS A 167 -13.35 10.60 5.23
CA LYS A 167 -14.26 9.44 5.04
C LYS A 167 -15.47 9.74 4.13
N ALA A 168 -15.82 10.99 3.94
CA ALA A 168 -16.87 11.39 2.99
C ALA A 168 -16.39 11.45 1.53
N VAL A 169 -15.10 11.33 1.27
CA VAL A 169 -14.55 11.25 -0.09
C VAL A 169 -14.81 9.83 -0.65
N PRO A 170 -15.32 9.70 -1.87
CA PRO A 170 -15.55 8.39 -2.48
C PRO A 170 -14.29 7.53 -2.47
N ASN A 171 -14.48 6.23 -2.27
CA ASN A 171 -13.42 5.22 -2.25
C ASN A 171 -12.45 5.29 -1.04
N ILE A 172 -12.59 6.24 -0.13
CA ILE A 172 -11.87 6.23 1.15
C ILE A 172 -12.65 5.35 2.13
N VAL A 173 -11.95 4.40 2.76
CA VAL A 173 -12.54 3.47 3.72
C VAL A 173 -12.30 3.87 5.15
N ASP A 174 -11.15 4.48 5.42
CA ASP A 174 -10.79 4.90 6.76
C ASP A 174 -9.73 6.00 6.76
N VAL A 175 -9.51 6.57 7.94
CA VAL A 175 -8.38 7.45 8.25
C VAL A 175 -7.80 6.95 9.56
N SER A 176 -6.57 6.44 9.52
CA SER A 176 -5.87 6.02 10.73
C SER A 176 -5.14 7.23 11.33
N SER A 177 -5.45 7.54 12.58
CA SER A 177 -4.88 8.68 13.29
C SER A 177 -3.70 8.24 14.15
N PHE A 178 -2.59 8.98 14.12
CA PHE A 178 -1.40 8.69 14.92
C PHE A 178 -0.90 9.96 15.64
N GLY A 179 -0.44 9.78 16.89
CA GLY A 179 0.08 10.88 17.69
C GLY A 179 -1.00 11.81 18.26
N GLY A 180 -0.57 12.75 19.09
CA GLY A 180 -1.46 13.60 19.86
C GLY A 180 -2.18 12.84 20.99
N PRO A 181 -2.34 13.45 22.18
CA PRO A 181 -3.05 12.81 23.28
C PRO A 181 -4.57 12.99 23.13
N THR A 182 -5.31 11.88 23.27
CA THR A 182 -6.77 11.96 23.40
C THR A 182 -7.14 12.63 24.73
N ARG A 183 -8.07 13.58 24.70
CA ARG A 183 -8.56 14.28 25.87
C ARG A 183 -9.44 13.39 26.73
N GLU A 184 -9.21 13.39 28.04
CA GLU A 184 -10.10 12.75 29.00
C GLU A 184 -10.35 13.65 30.23
N TYR A 185 -11.46 13.39 30.91
CA TYR A 185 -11.79 13.97 32.19
C TYR A 185 -11.30 13.05 33.28
N GLN A 186 -10.25 13.47 34.00
CA GLN A 186 -9.59 12.69 35.01
C GLN A 186 -10.14 13.01 36.41
N VAL A 187 -10.62 12.01 37.13
CA VAL A 187 -11.00 12.08 38.54
C VAL A 187 -9.95 11.40 39.36
N ARG A 188 -9.00 12.16 39.92
CA ARG A 188 -7.93 11.63 40.77
C ARG A 188 -8.40 11.60 42.20
N VAL A 189 -8.76 10.40 42.63
CA VAL A 189 -9.30 10.17 43.98
C VAL A 189 -8.15 10.13 45.02
N ASP A 190 -8.38 10.74 46.17
CA ASP A 190 -7.46 10.75 47.30
C ASP A 190 -7.78 9.56 48.23
N PRO A 191 -6.88 8.55 48.35
CA PRO A 191 -7.12 7.36 49.16
C PRO A 191 -7.37 7.65 50.64
N ASP A 192 -6.67 8.64 51.19
CA ASP A 192 -6.81 9.00 52.62
C ASP A 192 -8.20 9.58 52.90
N LYS A 193 -8.73 10.35 51.98
CA LYS A 193 -10.10 10.85 52.06
C LYS A 193 -11.14 9.76 51.91
N LEU A 194 -10.92 8.79 51.00
CA LEU A 194 -11.80 7.61 50.91
C LEU A 194 -11.88 6.87 52.23
N ILE A 195 -10.75 6.59 52.86
CA ILE A 195 -10.69 5.93 54.15
C ILE A 195 -11.39 6.78 55.24
N SER A 196 -11.14 8.08 55.29
CA SER A 196 -11.74 8.96 56.28
C SER A 196 -13.26 9.09 56.17
N TYR A 197 -13.76 9.02 54.94
CA TYR A 197 -15.19 9.02 54.68
C TYR A 197 -15.79 7.60 54.58
N GLY A 198 -15.00 6.51 54.75
CA GLY A 198 -15.46 5.12 54.69
C GLY A 198 -16.14 4.79 53.36
N LEU A 199 -15.55 5.27 52.26
CA LEU A 199 -16.02 5.02 50.89
C LEU A 199 -15.09 4.00 50.21
N SER A 200 -15.67 3.15 49.37
CA SER A 200 -14.89 2.33 48.42
C SER A 200 -14.74 3.03 47.08
N ILE A 201 -13.73 2.66 46.32
CA ILE A 201 -13.54 3.18 44.93
C ILE A 201 -14.72 2.82 44.05
N ALA A 202 -15.25 1.59 44.13
CA ALA A 202 -16.40 1.13 43.40
C ALA A 202 -17.67 1.96 43.66
N GLN A 203 -17.86 2.51 44.86
CA GLN A 203 -18.97 3.43 45.15
C GLN A 203 -18.80 4.75 44.39
N VAL A 204 -17.58 5.26 44.30
CA VAL A 204 -17.29 6.49 43.57
C VAL A 204 -17.52 6.28 42.08
N GLU A 205 -17.03 5.19 41.50
CA GLU A 205 -17.20 4.80 40.11
C GLU A 205 -18.68 4.65 39.72
N GLN A 206 -19.43 3.94 40.58
CA GLN A 206 -20.87 3.76 40.34
C GLN A 206 -21.62 5.09 40.35
N GLN A 207 -21.26 6.03 41.22
CA GLN A 207 -21.92 7.33 41.26
C GLN A 207 -21.54 8.20 40.06
N LEU A 208 -20.31 8.13 39.60
CA LEU A 208 -19.89 8.81 38.38
C LEU A 208 -20.64 8.27 37.14
N THR A 209 -20.77 6.97 37.03
CA THR A 209 -21.53 6.31 35.94
C THR A 209 -23.01 6.67 35.99
N ASN A 210 -23.64 6.61 37.18
CA ASN A 210 -25.06 6.89 37.37
C ASN A 210 -25.44 8.36 37.10
N ASN A 211 -24.49 9.28 37.24
CA ASN A 211 -24.74 10.72 37.08
C ASN A 211 -24.39 11.26 35.68
N ASN A 212 -24.14 10.40 34.69
CA ASN A 212 -23.92 10.79 33.31
C ASN A 212 -24.90 10.04 32.38
N THR A 213 -26.16 10.31 32.52
CA THR A 213 -27.23 9.65 31.75
C THR A 213 -28.27 10.66 31.27
N ASN A 214 -28.92 10.34 30.17
CA ASN A 214 -30.12 11.02 29.70
C ASN A 214 -31.31 10.08 29.79
N ALA A 215 -32.48 10.61 30.09
CA ALA A 215 -33.74 9.88 29.98
C ALA A 215 -34.72 10.58 29.03
N GLY A 216 -35.62 9.81 28.41
CA GLY A 216 -36.68 10.32 27.58
C GLY A 216 -38.02 10.16 28.28
N GLY A 217 -38.74 11.24 28.49
CA GLY A 217 -40.05 11.27 29.15
C GLY A 217 -41.25 11.19 28.21
N SER A 218 -41.06 10.78 26.93
CA SER A 218 -42.11 10.81 25.91
C SER A 218 -42.63 12.25 25.63
N PHE A 219 -43.89 12.48 25.52
CA PHE A 219 -44.48 13.80 25.29
C PHE A 219 -45.73 14.00 26.11
N ILE A 220 -46.11 15.26 26.31
CA ILE A 220 -47.39 15.70 26.86
C ILE A 220 -48.15 16.49 25.80
N GLU A 221 -49.46 16.41 25.82
CA GLU A 221 -50.32 17.24 25.00
C GLU A 221 -50.73 18.47 25.80
N SER A 222 -50.57 19.65 25.23
CA SER A 222 -50.98 20.92 25.79
C SER A 222 -51.79 21.68 24.75
N GLY A 223 -53.08 21.57 24.81
CA GLY A 223 -54.01 22.12 23.82
C GLY A 223 -53.83 21.43 22.45
N GLN A 224 -53.39 22.20 21.45
CA GLN A 224 -53.10 21.68 20.09
C GLN A 224 -51.62 21.36 19.87
N GLN A 225 -50.79 21.44 20.89
CA GLN A 225 -49.34 21.25 20.78
C GLN A 225 -48.91 19.98 21.50
N GLN A 226 -47.96 19.29 20.87
CA GLN A 226 -47.18 18.21 21.49
C GLN A 226 -45.92 18.82 22.08
N ILE A 227 -45.66 18.61 23.36
CA ILE A 227 -44.47 19.04 24.06
C ILE A 227 -43.65 17.81 24.42
N ASN A 228 -42.46 17.64 23.81
CA ASN A 228 -41.58 16.54 24.12
C ASN A 228 -40.90 16.75 25.48
N ILE A 229 -40.91 15.78 26.34
CA ILE A 229 -40.19 15.79 27.61
C ILE A 229 -38.81 15.18 27.37
N ARG A 230 -37.79 15.92 27.74
CA ARG A 230 -36.39 15.53 27.61
C ARG A 230 -35.66 15.83 28.91
N GLU A 231 -35.19 14.79 29.57
CA GLU A 231 -34.25 14.95 30.67
C GLU A 231 -32.82 15.10 30.13
N VAL A 232 -32.09 16.09 30.60
CA VAL A 232 -30.72 16.36 30.22
C VAL A 232 -29.85 16.23 31.47
N GLY A 233 -29.23 15.07 31.64
CA GLY A 233 -28.38 14.72 32.78
C GLY A 233 -26.92 14.42 32.40
N LEU A 234 -26.52 14.66 31.14
CA LEU A 234 -25.15 14.44 30.72
C LEU A 234 -24.20 15.48 31.30
N VAL A 235 -23.06 15.01 31.73
CA VAL A 235 -21.92 15.81 32.15
C VAL A 235 -21.35 16.56 30.94
N ARG A 236 -21.06 17.86 31.10
CA ARG A 236 -20.52 18.74 30.06
C ARG A 236 -19.24 19.45 30.47
N SER A 237 -18.93 19.45 31.75
CA SER A 237 -17.81 20.21 32.26
C SER A 237 -17.13 19.53 33.46
N VAL A 238 -15.89 19.92 33.73
CA VAL A 238 -15.17 19.57 34.96
C VAL A 238 -16.00 19.90 36.20
N GLY A 239 -16.74 21.04 36.16
CA GLY A 239 -17.60 21.48 37.25
C GLY A 239 -18.76 20.55 37.55
N ASP A 240 -19.38 19.95 36.52
CA ASP A 240 -20.47 18.99 36.68
C ASP A 240 -19.97 17.73 37.35
N ILE A 241 -18.82 17.19 36.91
CA ILE A 241 -18.18 16.02 37.51
C ILE A 241 -17.82 16.32 39.00
N ALA A 242 -17.18 17.45 39.24
CA ALA A 242 -16.72 17.84 40.56
C ALA A 242 -17.89 18.00 41.58
N ASN A 243 -19.07 18.43 41.10
CA ASN A 243 -20.27 18.62 41.91
C ASN A 243 -21.18 17.38 42.01
N THR A 244 -20.85 16.30 41.34
CA THR A 244 -21.57 15.02 41.46
C THR A 244 -21.57 14.57 42.90
N VAL A 245 -22.75 14.22 43.43
CA VAL A 245 -22.94 13.79 44.83
C VAL A 245 -22.71 12.28 44.93
N ILE A 246 -21.83 11.89 45.85
CA ILE A 246 -21.51 10.47 46.10
C ILE A 246 -22.48 9.90 47.13
N THR A 247 -22.68 10.62 48.21
CA THR A 247 -23.56 10.24 49.33
C THR A 247 -23.95 11.47 50.15
N THR A 248 -24.95 11.33 51.03
CA THR A 248 -25.35 12.40 51.94
C THR A 248 -25.15 11.92 53.37
N ARG A 249 -24.44 12.69 54.18
CA ARG A 249 -24.25 12.42 55.60
C ARG A 249 -24.86 13.53 56.44
N SER A 250 -25.75 13.17 57.36
CA SER A 250 -26.43 14.13 58.25
C SER A 250 -26.99 15.35 57.50
N GLY A 251 -27.53 15.16 56.31
CA GLY A 251 -28.09 16.22 55.50
C GLY A 251 -27.07 17.02 54.66
N THR A 252 -25.76 16.73 54.79
CA THR A 252 -24.71 17.38 54.00
C THR A 252 -24.28 16.48 52.85
N PRO A 253 -24.40 16.93 51.56
CA PRO A 253 -23.96 16.15 50.41
C PRO A 253 -22.42 16.12 50.37
N LEU A 254 -21.86 14.94 50.24
CA LEU A 254 -20.46 14.69 49.93
C LEU A 254 -20.31 14.56 48.41
N ARG A 255 -19.48 15.39 47.84
CA ARG A 255 -19.29 15.51 46.41
C ARG A 255 -17.93 14.97 45.98
N ILE A 256 -17.78 14.71 44.65
CA ILE A 256 -16.49 14.27 44.08
C ILE A 256 -15.36 15.21 44.43
N LYS A 257 -15.54 16.54 44.37
CA LYS A 257 -14.49 17.52 44.70
C LYS A 257 -14.01 17.47 46.13
N ASP A 258 -14.77 16.85 47.05
CA ASP A 258 -14.42 16.74 48.44
C ASP A 258 -13.39 15.62 48.66
N ILE A 259 -13.39 14.61 47.77
CA ILE A 259 -12.54 13.41 47.86
C ILE A 259 -11.57 13.27 46.70
N ALA A 260 -11.72 14.05 45.62
CA ALA A 260 -10.93 13.92 44.39
C ALA A 260 -10.61 15.27 43.79
N THR A 261 -9.56 15.29 42.96
CA THR A 261 -9.26 16.40 42.04
C THR A 261 -9.77 16.04 40.68
N VAL A 262 -10.60 16.91 40.09
CA VAL A 262 -11.16 16.75 38.74
C VAL A 262 -10.45 17.70 37.78
N SER A 263 -9.89 17.19 36.70
CA SER A 263 -9.17 17.96 35.70
C SER A 263 -9.39 17.37 34.30
N GLN A 264 -9.14 18.16 33.27
CA GLN A 264 -8.89 17.61 31.94
C GLN A 264 -7.42 17.23 31.81
N GLY A 265 -7.14 16.13 31.13
CA GLY A 265 -5.78 15.67 30.94
C GLY A 265 -5.67 14.71 29.75
N PRO A 266 -4.45 14.31 29.39
CA PRO A 266 -4.22 13.36 28.34
C PRO A 266 -4.52 11.93 28.81
N LYS A 267 -5.12 11.11 27.93
CA LYS A 267 -5.15 9.66 28.06
C LYS A 267 -3.72 9.11 28.05
N ILE A 268 -3.49 7.97 28.68
CA ILE A 268 -2.22 7.24 28.58
C ILE A 268 -1.95 6.94 27.12
N ARG A 269 -0.84 7.43 26.60
CA ARG A 269 -0.48 7.32 25.18
C ARG A 269 0.12 5.95 24.87
N LEU A 270 -0.24 5.41 23.72
CA LEU A 270 0.33 4.17 23.18
C LEU A 270 1.35 4.44 22.08
N GLY A 271 1.41 5.67 21.58
CA GLY A 271 2.37 6.11 20.61
C GLY A 271 2.52 7.63 20.54
N GLN A 272 3.57 8.08 19.86
CA GLN A 272 3.86 9.51 19.62
C GLN A 272 4.35 9.71 18.19
N PHE A 273 3.93 10.81 17.59
CA PHE A 273 4.36 11.23 16.24
C PHE A 273 5.04 12.59 16.31
N ALA A 274 6.12 12.75 15.55
CA ALA A 274 6.88 13.98 15.50
C ALA A 274 7.32 14.30 14.07
N ARG A 275 7.56 15.57 13.76
CA ARG A 275 7.94 16.03 12.42
C ARG A 275 8.94 17.17 12.48
N ALA A 276 9.98 17.07 11.65
CA ALA A 276 10.96 18.13 11.43
C ALA A 276 10.96 18.57 9.95
N ILE A 277 10.99 19.88 9.71
CA ILE A 277 10.94 20.48 8.37
C ILE A 277 12.10 21.46 8.22
N HIS A 278 12.86 21.32 7.13
CA HIS A 278 13.82 22.32 6.70
C HIS A 278 13.12 23.51 6.05
N ARG A 279 13.36 24.70 6.55
CA ARG A 279 12.93 25.92 5.89
C ARG A 279 13.91 26.36 4.80
N GLU A 280 13.46 27.20 3.90
CA GLU A 280 14.29 27.76 2.83
C GLU A 280 15.53 28.53 3.34
N ASP A 281 15.45 29.08 4.55
CA ASP A 281 16.55 29.78 5.23
C ASP A 281 17.58 28.84 5.86
N GLY A 282 17.42 27.52 5.73
CA GLY A 282 18.28 26.48 6.28
C GLY A 282 18.02 26.17 7.75
N THR A 283 17.02 26.79 8.39
CA THR A 283 16.63 26.45 9.76
C THR A 283 15.73 25.19 9.77
N ILE A 284 15.93 24.34 10.80
CA ILE A 284 15.09 23.16 11.04
C ILE A 284 14.03 23.54 12.09
N VAL A 285 12.76 23.38 11.74
CA VAL A 285 11.68 23.45 12.68
C VAL A 285 11.30 22.04 13.09
N ASP A 286 11.66 21.68 14.31
CA ASP A 286 11.41 20.36 14.87
C ASP A 286 10.26 20.43 15.88
N ASN A 287 9.21 19.63 15.64
CA ASN A 287 8.05 19.48 16.51
C ASN A 287 8.03 18.06 17.04
N ASP A 288 8.34 17.90 18.31
CA ASP A 288 8.45 16.60 18.99
C ASP A 288 7.10 15.90 19.21
N ASP A 289 6.00 16.61 19.04
CA ASP A 289 4.65 16.08 19.24
C ASP A 289 3.65 16.74 18.29
N VAL A 290 3.17 15.97 17.33
CA VAL A 290 2.17 16.40 16.34
C VAL A 290 1.12 15.32 16.13
N VAL A 291 -0.02 15.73 15.59
CA VAL A 291 -1.08 14.82 15.16
C VAL A 291 -0.89 14.51 13.69
N SER A 292 -0.86 13.24 13.35
CA SER A 292 -0.78 12.72 11.99
C SER A 292 -2.01 11.89 11.66
N GLY A 293 -2.38 11.86 10.38
CA GLY A 293 -3.41 10.97 9.86
C GLY A 293 -2.99 10.35 8.53
N ILE A 294 -3.45 9.13 8.30
CA ILE A 294 -3.20 8.34 7.10
C ILE A 294 -4.55 8.03 6.45
N VAL A 295 -4.75 8.49 5.23
CA VAL A 295 -5.98 8.23 4.47
C VAL A 295 -5.86 6.92 3.73
N LEU A 296 -6.81 6.00 3.98
CA LEU A 296 -6.82 4.64 3.46
C LEU A 296 -7.81 4.49 2.30
N LEU A 297 -7.27 4.09 1.15
CA LEU A 297 -8.03 3.77 -0.05
C LEU A 297 -8.62 2.36 0.05
N ARG A 298 -9.83 2.18 -0.45
CA ARG A 298 -10.46 0.87 -0.59
C ARG A 298 -9.64 -0.02 -1.53
N LYS A 299 -9.47 -1.29 -1.18
CA LYS A 299 -8.80 -2.28 -2.03
C LYS A 299 -9.41 -2.33 -3.44
N GLY A 300 -8.55 -2.18 -4.45
CA GLY A 300 -8.96 -2.20 -5.87
C GLY A 300 -9.66 -0.94 -6.38
N ALA A 301 -9.74 0.15 -5.59
CA ALA A 301 -10.29 1.42 -6.05
C ALA A 301 -9.25 2.27 -6.78
N ASP A 302 -9.73 3.24 -7.55
CA ASP A 302 -8.88 4.18 -8.30
C ASP A 302 -8.26 5.22 -7.35
N ALA A 303 -6.92 5.23 -7.29
CA ALA A 303 -6.17 6.14 -6.44
C ALA A 303 -6.21 7.59 -6.96
N ASP A 304 -6.21 7.82 -8.27
CA ASP A 304 -6.21 9.16 -8.86
C ASP A 304 -7.52 9.90 -8.57
N GLU A 305 -8.66 9.21 -8.74
CA GLU A 305 -9.97 9.78 -8.41
C GLU A 305 -10.07 10.12 -6.92
N ALA A 306 -9.61 9.22 -6.06
CA ALA A 306 -9.61 9.41 -4.62
C ALA A 306 -8.71 10.57 -4.20
N LEU A 307 -7.48 10.66 -4.73
CA LEU A 307 -6.53 11.73 -4.45
C LEU A 307 -7.05 13.10 -4.92
N ALA A 308 -7.68 13.18 -6.10
CA ALA A 308 -8.34 14.41 -6.54
C ALA A 308 -9.44 14.84 -5.56
N GLY A 309 -10.23 13.89 -5.05
CA GLY A 309 -11.23 14.16 -4.01
C GLY A 309 -10.60 14.61 -2.68
N ILE A 310 -9.49 14.01 -2.27
CA ILE A 310 -8.73 14.39 -1.07
C ILE A 310 -8.19 15.81 -1.20
N HIS A 311 -7.56 16.17 -2.32
CA HIS A 311 -7.04 17.52 -2.54
C HIS A 311 -8.16 18.59 -2.48
N ALA A 312 -9.30 18.30 -3.10
CA ALA A 312 -10.47 19.20 -3.01
C ALA A 312 -10.94 19.34 -1.57
N LYS A 313 -10.96 18.24 -0.81
CA LYS A 313 -11.37 18.23 0.60
C LYS A 313 -10.36 18.94 1.51
N VAL A 314 -9.05 18.76 1.30
CA VAL A 314 -7.99 19.49 2.02
C VAL A 314 -8.12 21.01 1.81
N LYS A 315 -8.40 21.42 0.58
CA LYS A 315 -8.64 22.83 0.29
C LYS A 315 -9.87 23.35 1.03
N GLU A 316 -10.96 22.59 1.02
CA GLU A 316 -12.19 22.95 1.74
C GLU A 316 -11.97 23.01 3.26
N LEU A 317 -11.25 22.00 3.83
CA LEU A 317 -10.87 21.99 5.24
C LEU A 317 -10.05 23.22 5.60
N ASN A 318 -8.99 23.51 4.88
CA ASN A 318 -8.06 24.59 5.18
C ASN A 318 -8.65 26.00 4.98
N GLU A 319 -9.63 26.17 4.09
CA GLU A 319 -10.22 27.47 3.76
C GLU A 319 -11.52 27.78 4.53
N ARG A 320 -12.31 26.74 4.92
CA ARG A 320 -13.68 26.93 5.38
C ARG A 320 -14.05 26.22 6.66
N ILE A 321 -13.55 25.01 6.89
CA ILE A 321 -14.05 24.14 7.96
C ILE A 321 -13.18 24.27 9.21
N LEU A 322 -11.85 24.23 9.05
CA LEU A 322 -10.92 24.28 10.17
C LEU A 322 -10.88 25.69 10.80
N PRO A 323 -10.64 25.76 12.12
CA PRO A 323 -10.46 27.02 12.80
C PRO A 323 -9.30 27.83 12.20
N PRO A 324 -9.36 29.18 12.28
CA PRO A 324 -8.29 30.03 11.79
C PRO A 324 -6.93 29.69 12.43
N GLY A 325 -5.95 29.47 11.59
CA GLY A 325 -4.59 29.09 12.01
C GLY A 325 -4.31 27.58 12.05
N VAL A 326 -5.34 26.74 11.98
CA VAL A 326 -5.21 25.29 11.88
C VAL A 326 -5.22 24.85 10.43
N LYS A 327 -4.28 23.98 10.03
CA LYS A 327 -4.15 23.48 8.65
C LYS A 327 -3.78 22.01 8.61
N VAL A 328 -4.32 21.31 7.63
CA VAL A 328 -3.86 20.01 7.16
C VAL A 328 -2.67 20.23 6.24
N VAL A 329 -1.53 19.62 6.55
CA VAL A 329 -0.28 19.73 5.79
C VAL A 329 0.23 18.35 5.42
N PRO A 330 0.24 17.98 4.14
CA PRO A 330 0.73 16.67 3.71
C PRO A 330 2.25 16.52 3.94
N PHE A 331 2.70 15.26 4.03
CA PHE A 331 4.10 14.90 3.96
C PHE A 331 4.35 13.70 3.04
N ILE A 332 3.33 12.87 2.80
CA ILE A 332 3.31 11.91 1.70
C ILE A 332 2.05 12.16 0.89
N ASP A 333 2.21 12.42 -0.38
CA ASP A 333 1.14 12.54 -1.37
C ASP A 333 1.47 11.60 -2.53
N ARG A 334 0.70 10.54 -2.66
CA ARG A 334 0.92 9.54 -3.72
C ARG A 334 0.65 10.07 -5.12
N SER A 335 0.00 11.23 -5.26
CA SER A 335 -0.18 11.89 -6.56
C SER A 335 1.15 12.10 -7.27
N ASP A 336 2.20 12.49 -6.53
CA ASP A 336 3.52 12.73 -7.12
C ASP A 336 4.09 11.46 -7.73
N LEU A 337 3.95 10.31 -7.03
CA LEU A 337 4.42 9.01 -7.54
C LEU A 337 3.59 8.54 -8.74
N VAL A 338 2.27 8.69 -8.71
CA VAL A 338 1.38 8.32 -9.84
C VAL A 338 1.67 9.20 -11.04
N HIS A 339 1.81 10.52 -10.85
CA HIS A 339 2.19 11.44 -11.93
C HIS A 339 3.57 11.13 -12.51
N TYR A 340 4.56 10.87 -11.67
CA TYR A 340 5.90 10.46 -12.10
C TYR A 340 5.85 9.17 -12.91
N THR A 341 5.12 8.16 -12.42
CA THR A 341 4.94 6.88 -13.10
C THR A 341 4.26 7.05 -14.45
N THR A 342 3.15 7.77 -14.49
CA THR A 342 2.39 8.03 -15.73
C THR A 342 3.24 8.81 -16.74
N HIS A 343 3.97 9.83 -16.28
CA HIS A 343 4.87 10.62 -17.14
C HIS A 343 6.00 9.75 -17.69
N THR A 344 6.63 8.92 -16.86
CA THR A 344 7.71 8.02 -17.27
C THR A 344 7.23 7.00 -18.31
N VAL A 345 6.05 6.41 -18.10
CA VAL A 345 5.44 5.47 -19.05
C VAL A 345 5.15 6.16 -20.39
N LEU A 346 4.51 7.33 -20.38
CA LEU A 346 4.19 8.08 -21.59
C LEU A 346 5.46 8.56 -22.32
N HIS A 347 6.49 8.96 -21.59
CA HIS A 347 7.76 9.37 -22.17
C HIS A 347 8.46 8.20 -22.85
N ASN A 348 8.64 7.08 -22.15
CA ASN A 348 9.25 5.87 -22.69
C ASN A 348 8.46 5.32 -23.90
N LEU A 349 7.13 5.36 -23.83
CA LEU A 349 6.24 5.01 -24.93
C LEU A 349 6.50 5.88 -26.16
N THR A 350 6.57 7.20 -25.96
CA THR A 350 6.77 8.17 -27.04
C THR A 350 8.17 8.01 -27.65
N GLU A 351 9.21 7.87 -26.84
CA GLU A 351 10.57 7.61 -27.32
C GLU A 351 10.65 6.28 -28.07
N GLY A 352 10.03 5.21 -27.54
CA GLY A 352 9.99 3.91 -28.18
C GLY A 352 9.28 3.98 -29.56
N ILE A 353 8.15 4.66 -29.66
CA ILE A 353 7.45 4.88 -30.94
C ILE A 353 8.34 5.64 -31.92
N ILE A 354 8.96 6.74 -31.49
CA ILE A 354 9.84 7.55 -32.34
C ILE A 354 11.01 6.71 -32.84
N LEU A 355 11.68 5.97 -31.96
CA LEU A 355 12.81 5.10 -32.31
C LEU A 355 12.39 4.03 -33.33
N VAL A 356 11.27 3.36 -33.10
CA VAL A 356 10.72 2.35 -34.03
C VAL A 356 10.40 2.98 -35.38
N VAL A 357 9.77 4.16 -35.43
CA VAL A 357 9.47 4.87 -36.67
C VAL A 357 10.75 5.22 -37.46
N ILE A 358 11.79 5.69 -36.76
CA ILE A 358 13.10 6.01 -37.36
C ILE A 358 13.73 4.74 -37.96
N VAL A 359 13.76 3.66 -37.18
CA VAL A 359 14.33 2.38 -37.62
C VAL A 359 13.54 1.83 -38.82
N LEU A 360 12.20 1.85 -38.75
CA LEU A 360 11.37 1.42 -39.84
C LEU A 360 11.57 2.25 -41.14
N PHE A 361 11.69 3.57 -40.99
CA PHE A 361 11.99 4.44 -42.11
C PHE A 361 13.34 4.10 -42.76
N LEU A 362 14.37 3.84 -41.92
CA LEU A 362 15.70 3.47 -42.40
C LEU A 362 15.70 2.12 -43.14
N PHE A 363 14.95 1.12 -42.65
CA PHE A 363 14.99 -0.23 -43.20
C PHE A 363 13.95 -0.48 -44.30
N VAL A 364 12.75 0.05 -44.22
CA VAL A 364 11.69 -0.12 -45.23
C VAL A 364 11.89 0.84 -46.41
N GLY A 365 12.62 1.95 -46.22
CA GLY A 365 12.94 2.91 -47.28
C GLY A 365 11.73 3.64 -47.84
N ASN A 366 10.57 3.62 -47.18
CA ASN A 366 9.34 4.26 -47.65
C ASN A 366 8.54 4.85 -46.48
N VAL A 367 8.38 6.17 -46.48
CA VAL A 367 7.68 6.91 -45.40
C VAL A 367 6.22 6.42 -45.21
N ARG A 368 5.50 6.12 -46.33
CA ARG A 368 4.12 5.69 -46.22
C ARG A 368 4.00 4.30 -45.61
N ALA A 369 4.93 3.41 -45.91
CA ALA A 369 5.02 2.10 -45.31
C ALA A 369 5.35 2.21 -43.82
N ALA A 370 6.32 3.04 -43.42
CA ALA A 370 6.69 3.29 -42.07
C ALA A 370 5.51 3.84 -41.22
N ILE A 371 4.71 4.76 -41.78
CA ILE A 371 3.51 5.28 -41.13
C ILE A 371 2.47 4.19 -40.87
N ILE A 372 2.21 3.30 -41.85
CA ILE A 372 1.24 2.19 -41.66
C ILE A 372 1.68 1.31 -40.50
N VAL A 373 2.96 0.95 -40.46
CA VAL A 373 3.49 0.10 -39.41
C VAL A 373 3.50 0.82 -38.05
N ALA A 374 3.88 2.09 -38.02
CA ALA A 374 3.89 2.89 -36.80
C ALA A 374 2.51 3.01 -36.13
N LEU A 375 1.43 3.08 -36.93
CA LEU A 375 0.05 3.11 -36.44
C LEU A 375 -0.37 1.82 -35.71
N THR A 376 0.37 0.72 -35.88
CA THR A 376 0.11 -0.54 -35.16
C THR A 376 0.27 -0.36 -33.69
N ILE A 377 1.29 0.41 -33.23
CA ILE A 377 1.60 0.57 -31.80
C ILE A 377 0.45 1.24 -31.05
N PRO A 378 0.02 2.47 -31.39
CA PRO A 378 -1.07 3.11 -30.67
C PRO A 378 -2.38 2.33 -30.78
N PHE A 379 -2.65 1.68 -31.93
CA PHE A 379 -3.84 0.84 -32.08
C PHE A 379 -3.82 -0.37 -31.12
N ALA A 380 -2.69 -1.09 -31.07
CA ALA A 380 -2.54 -2.27 -30.21
C ALA A 380 -2.64 -1.91 -28.72
N LEU A 381 -2.03 -0.78 -28.31
CA LEU A 381 -2.11 -0.25 -26.94
C LEU A 381 -3.54 0.13 -26.56
N LEU A 382 -4.23 0.88 -27.40
CA LEU A 382 -5.59 1.30 -27.14
C LEU A 382 -6.57 0.12 -27.15
N PHE A 383 -6.32 -0.88 -27.98
CA PHE A 383 -7.05 -2.14 -27.94
C PHE A 383 -6.82 -2.89 -26.64
N ALA A 384 -5.56 -2.97 -26.17
CA ALA A 384 -5.23 -3.59 -24.89
C ALA A 384 -5.89 -2.84 -23.72
N ALA A 385 -5.83 -1.51 -23.72
CA ALA A 385 -6.49 -0.68 -22.71
C ALA A 385 -8.01 -0.91 -22.66
N THR A 386 -8.66 -1.03 -23.83
CA THR A 386 -10.09 -1.37 -23.88
C THR A 386 -10.37 -2.73 -23.23
N CYS A 387 -9.57 -3.75 -23.56
CA CYS A 387 -9.76 -5.09 -23.02
C CYS A 387 -9.47 -5.16 -21.51
N LEU A 388 -8.45 -4.45 -21.03
CA LEU A 388 -8.13 -4.34 -19.60
C LEU A 388 -9.26 -3.66 -18.84
N ASN A 389 -9.74 -2.51 -19.33
CA ASN A 389 -10.84 -1.77 -18.71
C ASN A 389 -12.13 -2.61 -18.66
N LEU A 390 -12.48 -3.32 -19.73
CA LEU A 390 -13.63 -4.23 -19.77
C LEU A 390 -13.51 -5.40 -18.77
N LYS A 391 -12.29 -5.81 -18.42
CA LYS A 391 -12.04 -6.86 -17.43
C LYS A 391 -11.83 -6.31 -16.02
N GLY A 392 -11.76 -5.00 -15.82
CA GLY A 392 -11.47 -4.38 -14.54
C GLY A 392 -10.05 -4.68 -14.03
N ILE A 393 -9.08 -4.86 -14.95
CA ILE A 393 -7.68 -5.11 -14.60
C ILE A 393 -6.94 -3.78 -14.66
N PRO A 394 -6.36 -3.28 -13.53
CA PRO A 394 -5.59 -2.05 -13.54
C PRO A 394 -4.30 -2.20 -14.35
N ALA A 395 -3.85 -1.12 -14.95
CA ALA A 395 -2.52 -1.05 -15.55
C ALA A 395 -1.50 -0.65 -14.49
N ASN A 396 -0.35 -1.30 -14.47
CA ASN A 396 0.74 -0.93 -13.59
C ASN A 396 2.04 -0.70 -14.38
N LEU A 397 3.04 -0.12 -13.72
CA LEU A 397 4.33 0.19 -14.35
C LEU A 397 4.98 -1.05 -14.97
N LEU A 398 4.89 -2.22 -14.29
CA LEU A 398 5.41 -3.49 -14.80
C LEU A 398 4.69 -3.95 -16.06
N SER A 399 3.35 -3.88 -16.08
CA SER A 399 2.54 -4.34 -17.22
C SER A 399 2.71 -3.48 -18.46
N LEU A 400 2.82 -2.16 -18.28
CA LEU A 400 3.05 -1.22 -19.38
C LEU A 400 4.52 -1.19 -19.82
N GLY A 401 5.46 -1.30 -18.86
CA GLY A 401 6.89 -1.36 -19.13
C GLY A 401 7.35 -2.64 -19.84
N ALA A 402 6.63 -3.75 -19.63
CA ALA A 402 6.91 -5.03 -20.28
C ALA A 402 6.43 -5.10 -21.74
N LEU A 403 5.74 -4.07 -22.25
CA LEU A 403 5.29 -4.02 -23.64
C LEU A 403 6.49 -3.81 -24.57
N ASP A 404 6.88 -4.85 -25.26
CA ASP A 404 7.88 -4.79 -26.32
C ASP A 404 7.24 -4.33 -27.64
N PHE A 405 7.51 -3.09 -28.00
CA PHE A 405 7.01 -2.51 -29.26
C PHE A 405 7.54 -3.23 -30.49
N GLY A 406 8.70 -3.86 -30.41
CA GLY A 406 9.25 -4.70 -31.47
C GLY A 406 8.33 -5.86 -31.78
N MET A 407 7.93 -6.63 -30.78
CA MET A 407 7.00 -7.76 -30.95
C MET A 407 5.61 -7.32 -31.46
N VAL A 408 5.14 -6.16 -31.02
CA VAL A 408 3.84 -5.63 -31.43
C VAL A 408 3.83 -5.24 -32.91
N VAL A 409 4.91 -4.67 -33.45
CA VAL A 409 4.94 -4.23 -34.85
C VAL A 409 5.34 -5.31 -35.82
N ASP A 410 5.97 -6.40 -35.39
CA ASP A 410 6.54 -7.45 -36.27
C ASP A 410 5.55 -7.95 -37.30
N GLY A 411 4.32 -8.26 -36.91
CA GLY A 411 3.29 -8.72 -37.83
C GLY A 411 2.97 -7.73 -38.95
N ALA A 412 2.91 -6.44 -38.60
CA ALA A 412 2.64 -5.37 -39.55
C ALA A 412 3.87 -5.07 -40.41
N VAL A 413 5.09 -5.15 -39.88
CA VAL A 413 6.33 -4.99 -40.66
C VAL A 413 6.39 -6.04 -41.78
N VAL A 414 6.23 -7.33 -41.41
CA VAL A 414 6.27 -8.43 -42.40
C VAL A 414 5.18 -8.28 -43.46
N MET A 415 3.98 -7.89 -43.03
CA MET A 415 2.85 -7.67 -43.94
C MET A 415 3.14 -6.53 -44.92
N VAL A 416 3.54 -5.37 -44.42
CA VAL A 416 3.74 -4.16 -45.26
C VAL A 416 4.99 -4.30 -46.11
N GLU A 417 6.08 -4.88 -45.61
CA GLU A 417 7.31 -5.13 -46.36
C GLU A 417 7.02 -6.06 -47.53
N ASN A 418 6.27 -7.17 -47.34
CA ASN A 418 5.89 -8.05 -48.41
C ASN A 418 5.01 -7.37 -49.44
N ILE A 419 4.08 -6.50 -49.01
CA ILE A 419 3.26 -5.69 -49.93
C ILE A 419 4.15 -4.75 -50.77
N VAL A 420 5.08 -4.03 -50.15
CA VAL A 420 6.03 -3.15 -50.85
C VAL A 420 6.86 -3.94 -51.86
N ARG A 421 7.41 -5.10 -51.47
CA ARG A 421 8.17 -5.99 -52.35
C ARG A 421 7.40 -6.43 -53.58
N HIS A 422 6.12 -6.79 -53.40
CA HIS A 422 5.26 -7.16 -54.55
C HIS A 422 4.90 -5.97 -55.44
N MET A 423 4.69 -4.79 -54.86
CA MET A 423 4.35 -3.56 -55.56
C MET A 423 5.53 -3.00 -56.38
N THR A 424 6.78 -3.24 -55.95
CA THR A 424 7.99 -2.81 -56.66
C THR A 424 8.49 -3.81 -57.69
N ASN A 425 7.91 -5.03 -57.73
CA ASN A 425 8.29 -6.04 -58.70
C ASN A 425 7.84 -5.62 -60.10
N PRO A 426 8.76 -5.51 -61.10
CA PRO A 426 8.45 -5.13 -62.46
C PRO A 426 7.37 -5.98 -63.14
N GLN A 427 7.24 -7.25 -62.75
CA GLN A 427 6.23 -8.17 -63.29
C GLN A 427 4.79 -7.77 -62.90
N ASN A 428 4.62 -7.01 -61.85
CA ASN A 428 3.32 -6.58 -61.34
C ASN A 428 2.96 -5.14 -61.77
N ALA A 429 3.83 -4.45 -62.52
CA ALA A 429 3.66 -3.02 -62.85
C ALA A 429 2.37 -2.71 -63.65
N SER A 430 1.83 -3.68 -64.40
CA SER A 430 0.60 -3.53 -65.20
C SER A 430 -0.67 -3.98 -64.45
N ARG A 431 -0.56 -4.55 -63.26
CA ARG A 431 -1.69 -5.09 -62.48
C ARG A 431 -2.30 -4.01 -61.57
N LYS A 432 -3.58 -4.20 -61.24
CA LYS A 432 -4.24 -3.28 -60.29
C LYS A 432 -3.57 -3.37 -58.91
N PRO A 433 -3.21 -2.23 -58.28
CA PRO A 433 -2.57 -2.24 -56.95
C PRO A 433 -3.29 -3.08 -55.89
N SER A 434 -4.64 -3.07 -55.89
CA SER A 434 -5.45 -3.82 -54.96
C SER A 434 -5.34 -5.35 -55.11
N GLU A 435 -5.09 -5.85 -56.34
CA GLU A 435 -4.90 -7.27 -56.59
C GLU A 435 -3.51 -7.74 -56.10
N VAL A 436 -2.49 -6.92 -56.36
CA VAL A 436 -1.11 -7.17 -55.96
C VAL A 436 -1.01 -7.17 -54.41
N ILE A 437 -1.65 -6.20 -53.76
CA ILE A 437 -1.69 -6.12 -52.31
C ILE A 437 -2.41 -7.33 -51.70
N ARG A 438 -3.53 -7.76 -52.27
CA ARG A 438 -4.28 -8.95 -51.85
C ARG A 438 -3.39 -10.20 -51.92
N GLU A 439 -2.69 -10.40 -53.03
CA GLU A 439 -1.79 -11.55 -53.23
C GLU A 439 -0.63 -11.55 -52.23
N ALA A 440 0.01 -10.41 -52.05
CA ALA A 440 1.07 -10.23 -51.07
C ALA A 440 0.59 -10.52 -49.65
N ALA A 441 -0.60 -10.04 -49.26
CA ALA A 441 -1.18 -10.31 -47.96
C ALA A 441 -1.50 -11.80 -47.77
N HIS A 442 -2.00 -12.48 -48.79
CA HIS A 442 -2.26 -13.91 -48.75
C HIS A 442 -1.01 -14.76 -48.55
N GLU A 443 0.15 -14.33 -49.02
CA GLU A 443 1.42 -15.02 -48.89
C GLU A 443 1.87 -15.09 -47.42
N VAL A 444 1.77 -13.98 -46.67
CA VAL A 444 2.33 -13.87 -45.32
C VAL A 444 1.32 -14.02 -44.18
N GLN A 445 0.01 -14.00 -44.47
CA GLN A 445 -1.04 -14.03 -43.45
C GLN A 445 -0.96 -15.24 -42.46
N ARG A 446 -0.64 -16.44 -42.98
CA ARG A 446 -0.52 -17.64 -42.15
C ARG A 446 0.72 -17.60 -41.26
N PRO A 447 1.93 -17.33 -41.81
CA PRO A 447 3.13 -17.14 -40.97
C PRO A 447 2.94 -16.10 -39.88
N VAL A 448 2.37 -14.93 -40.17
CA VAL A 448 2.12 -13.85 -39.20
C VAL A 448 1.15 -14.31 -38.13
N PHE A 449 0.03 -14.93 -38.51
CA PHE A 449 -0.93 -15.46 -37.55
C PHE A 449 -0.31 -16.47 -36.59
N TYR A 450 0.41 -17.47 -37.10
CA TYR A 450 1.01 -18.50 -36.27
C TYR A 450 2.16 -17.95 -35.41
N ALA A 451 2.94 -17.01 -35.94
CA ALA A 451 4.02 -16.39 -35.16
C ALA A 451 3.46 -15.67 -33.92
N ILE A 452 2.45 -14.82 -34.10
CA ILE A 452 1.82 -14.08 -32.99
C ILE A 452 1.09 -15.05 -32.03
N ALA A 453 0.39 -16.07 -32.57
CA ALA A 453 -0.28 -17.07 -31.75
C ALA A 453 0.71 -17.86 -30.87
N ILE A 454 1.89 -18.21 -31.41
CA ILE A 454 2.95 -18.87 -30.65
C ILE A 454 3.48 -17.96 -29.54
N ILE A 455 3.69 -16.66 -29.83
CA ILE A 455 4.13 -15.70 -28.83
C ILE A 455 3.10 -15.59 -27.70
N ILE A 456 1.80 -15.44 -28.01
CA ILE A 456 0.73 -15.42 -27.00
C ILE A 456 0.73 -16.71 -26.19
N THR A 457 0.92 -17.87 -26.84
CA THR A 457 0.96 -19.17 -26.17
C THR A 457 2.13 -19.27 -25.20
N ALA A 458 3.27 -18.63 -25.50
CA ALA A 458 4.43 -18.61 -24.60
C ALA A 458 4.15 -17.88 -23.27
N TYR A 459 3.15 -16.99 -23.22
CA TYR A 459 2.71 -16.32 -22.00
C TYR A 459 1.67 -17.13 -21.20
N LEU A 460 1.08 -18.20 -21.76
CA LEU A 460 0.07 -19.01 -21.04
C LEU A 460 0.55 -19.58 -19.71
N PRO A 461 1.81 -20.03 -19.54
CA PRO A 461 2.27 -20.53 -18.25
C PRO A 461 2.19 -19.51 -17.11
N ILE A 462 2.27 -18.21 -17.41
CA ILE A 462 2.14 -17.12 -16.40
C ILE A 462 0.76 -17.15 -15.73
N PHE A 463 -0.29 -17.57 -16.43
CA PHE A 463 -1.63 -17.67 -15.84
C PHE A 463 -1.77 -18.82 -14.83
N THR A 464 -0.82 -19.75 -14.77
CA THR A 464 -0.78 -20.81 -13.77
C THR A 464 -0.08 -20.41 -12.48
N LEU A 465 0.58 -19.24 -12.46
CA LEU A 465 1.18 -18.68 -11.24
C LEU A 465 0.09 -18.36 -10.22
N GLN A 466 0.40 -18.60 -8.95
CA GLN A 466 -0.54 -18.40 -7.84
C GLN A 466 0.02 -17.37 -6.87
N ARG A 467 -0.82 -16.88 -5.97
CA ARG A 467 -0.46 -15.94 -4.89
C ARG A 467 0.25 -14.70 -5.43
N VAL A 468 1.32 -14.28 -4.77
CA VAL A 468 2.07 -13.05 -5.07
C VAL A 468 2.57 -13.00 -6.50
N GLU A 469 3.18 -14.09 -7.00
CA GLU A 469 3.67 -14.17 -8.38
C GLU A 469 2.51 -14.05 -9.38
N GLY A 470 1.38 -14.69 -9.07
CA GLY A 470 0.18 -14.59 -9.90
C GLY A 470 -0.37 -13.17 -9.97
N ARG A 471 -0.48 -12.48 -8.84
CA ARG A 471 -0.97 -11.09 -8.76
C ARG A 471 -0.03 -10.12 -9.48
N LEU A 472 1.28 -10.36 -9.37
CA LEU A 472 2.30 -9.53 -10.00
C LEU A 472 2.31 -9.69 -11.53
N PHE A 473 2.32 -10.93 -12.03
CA PHE A 473 2.59 -11.21 -13.43
C PHE A 473 1.34 -11.43 -14.31
N ARG A 474 0.18 -11.82 -13.75
CA ARG A 474 -1.07 -11.99 -14.53
C ARG A 474 -1.53 -10.71 -15.23
N PRO A 475 -1.53 -9.51 -14.59
CA PRO A 475 -1.87 -8.26 -15.29
C PRO A 475 -0.94 -8.00 -16.48
N MET A 476 0.37 -8.23 -16.32
CA MET A 476 1.35 -8.12 -17.39
C MET A 476 1.02 -9.08 -18.57
N ALA A 477 0.75 -10.36 -18.25
CA ALA A 477 0.42 -11.35 -19.27
C ALA A 477 -0.85 -10.99 -20.06
N TRP A 478 -1.89 -10.48 -19.38
CA TRP A 478 -3.10 -9.96 -20.04
C TRP A 478 -2.80 -8.77 -20.93
N THR A 479 -2.02 -7.80 -20.47
CA THR A 479 -1.65 -6.60 -21.21
C THR A 479 -0.91 -6.97 -22.50
N VAL A 480 0.10 -7.84 -22.42
CA VAL A 480 0.86 -8.32 -23.58
C VAL A 480 -0.03 -9.13 -24.53
N ALA A 481 -0.85 -10.05 -24.02
CA ALA A 481 -1.74 -10.87 -24.84
C ALA A 481 -2.76 -10.00 -25.61
N PHE A 482 -3.36 -9.01 -24.97
CA PHE A 482 -4.30 -8.10 -25.62
C PHE A 482 -3.61 -7.18 -26.61
N ALA A 483 -2.41 -6.66 -26.31
CA ALA A 483 -1.64 -5.84 -27.25
C ALA A 483 -1.25 -6.64 -28.51
N LEU A 484 -0.79 -7.88 -28.33
CA LEU A 484 -0.47 -8.78 -29.45
C LEU A 484 -1.71 -9.15 -30.27
N LEU A 485 -2.86 -9.37 -29.62
CA LEU A 485 -4.12 -9.60 -30.32
C LEU A 485 -4.55 -8.36 -31.11
N GLY A 486 -4.44 -7.17 -30.54
CA GLY A 486 -4.66 -5.90 -31.24
C GLY A 486 -3.73 -5.72 -32.44
N ALA A 487 -2.45 -6.02 -32.28
CA ALA A 487 -1.47 -6.01 -33.35
C ALA A 487 -1.78 -7.01 -34.48
N LEU A 488 -2.25 -8.20 -34.09
CA LEU A 488 -2.70 -9.21 -35.06
C LEU A 488 -3.91 -8.70 -35.89
N ILE A 489 -4.90 -8.12 -35.22
CA ILE A 489 -6.07 -7.52 -35.90
C ILE A 489 -5.62 -6.41 -36.85
N PHE A 490 -4.72 -5.52 -36.39
CA PHE A 490 -4.19 -4.45 -37.20
C PHE A 490 -3.44 -4.97 -38.42
N SER A 491 -2.50 -5.88 -38.25
CA SER A 491 -1.65 -6.41 -39.29
C SER A 491 -2.44 -7.18 -40.37
N MET A 492 -3.50 -7.92 -39.96
CA MET A 492 -4.27 -8.74 -40.88
C MET A 492 -5.42 -8.02 -41.59
N LEU A 493 -6.05 -7.05 -40.90
CA LEU A 493 -7.24 -6.37 -41.45
C LEU A 493 -6.96 -4.93 -41.88
N ILE A 494 -6.27 -4.17 -41.00
CA ILE A 494 -6.13 -2.72 -41.21
C ILE A 494 -4.94 -2.39 -42.10
N ALA A 495 -3.79 -3.01 -41.90
CA ALA A 495 -2.58 -2.73 -42.68
C ALA A 495 -2.74 -2.98 -44.18
N PRO A 496 -3.35 -4.09 -44.67
CA PRO A 496 -3.62 -4.28 -46.08
C PRO A 496 -4.57 -3.22 -46.65
N VAL A 497 -5.62 -2.85 -45.90
CA VAL A 497 -6.59 -1.83 -46.32
C VAL A 497 -5.93 -0.45 -46.43
N LEU A 498 -5.15 -0.04 -45.43
CA LEU A 498 -4.37 1.22 -45.43
C LEU A 498 -3.37 1.22 -46.60
N SER A 499 -2.73 0.07 -46.88
CA SER A 499 -1.82 -0.08 -48.02
C SER A 499 -2.52 0.19 -49.36
N THR A 500 -3.79 -0.22 -49.51
CA THR A 500 -4.54 0.08 -50.78
C THR A 500 -4.83 1.57 -50.95
N LEU A 501 -4.93 2.33 -49.88
CA LEU A 501 -5.17 3.78 -49.95
C LEU A 501 -3.87 4.55 -50.16
N LEU A 502 -2.81 4.22 -49.43
CA LEU A 502 -1.55 4.95 -49.43
C LEU A 502 -0.65 4.59 -50.62
N PHE A 503 -0.78 3.38 -51.19
CA PHE A 503 0.00 2.91 -52.35
C PHE A 503 -0.75 2.99 -53.68
N ARG A 504 -1.86 3.73 -53.72
CA ARG A 504 -2.69 3.88 -54.93
C ARG A 504 -1.90 4.36 -56.14
N ASN A 505 -0.90 5.23 -55.95
CA ASN A 505 -0.07 5.81 -57.01
C ASN A 505 1.29 5.09 -57.16
N GLY A 506 1.38 3.82 -56.75
CA GLY A 506 2.61 3.06 -56.74
C GLY A 506 3.52 3.35 -55.54
N VAL A 507 4.54 2.51 -55.38
CA VAL A 507 5.55 2.59 -54.34
C VAL A 507 6.93 2.82 -55.00
N ARG A 508 7.67 3.77 -54.48
CA ARG A 508 9.06 3.98 -54.88
C ARG A 508 9.97 3.58 -53.72
N GLU A 509 10.80 2.58 -53.94
CA GLU A 509 11.84 2.21 -52.97
C GLU A 509 13.01 3.19 -53.05
N TRP A 510 13.56 3.52 -51.89
CA TRP A 510 14.82 4.20 -51.80
C TRP A 510 15.92 3.14 -51.66
N ASP A 511 16.88 3.13 -52.60
CA ASP A 511 18.05 2.27 -52.48
C ASP A 511 18.90 2.67 -51.30
N ASN A 512 18.67 2.03 -50.16
CA ASN A 512 19.38 2.28 -48.91
C ASN A 512 20.73 1.56 -48.96
N PRO A 513 21.89 2.28 -48.97
CA PRO A 513 23.20 1.66 -49.01
C PRO A 513 23.51 0.80 -47.81
N LEU A 514 22.94 1.13 -46.64
CA LEU A 514 23.07 0.34 -45.40
C LEU A 514 22.39 -1.03 -45.58
N MET A 515 21.22 -1.04 -46.17
CA MET A 515 20.46 -2.27 -46.38
C MET A 515 21.16 -3.16 -47.43
N THR A 516 21.65 -2.60 -48.51
CA THR A 516 22.43 -3.32 -49.54
C THR A 516 23.71 -3.92 -48.97
N TYR A 517 24.43 -3.18 -48.10
CA TYR A 517 25.59 -3.67 -47.39
C TYR A 517 25.24 -4.83 -46.46
N SER A 518 24.19 -4.66 -45.65
CA SER A 518 23.70 -5.69 -44.71
C SER A 518 23.28 -6.98 -45.43
N ILE A 519 22.50 -6.88 -46.50
CA ILE A 519 22.07 -8.04 -47.31
C ILE A 519 23.27 -8.75 -47.90
N THR A 520 24.26 -8.03 -48.42
CA THR A 520 25.45 -8.62 -49.04
C THR A 520 26.26 -9.44 -48.03
N HIS A 521 26.44 -8.89 -46.81
CA HIS A 521 27.20 -9.59 -45.75
C HIS A 521 26.40 -10.75 -45.15
N TYR A 522 25.10 -10.55 -44.93
CA TYR A 522 24.21 -11.60 -44.48
C TYR A 522 24.16 -12.80 -45.41
N ARG A 523 24.05 -12.55 -46.73
CA ARG A 523 24.12 -13.63 -47.73
C ARG A 523 25.41 -14.46 -47.64
N LYS A 524 26.55 -13.79 -47.43
CA LYS A 524 27.83 -14.48 -47.23
C LYS A 524 27.83 -15.31 -45.96
N ALA A 525 27.30 -14.76 -44.83
CA ALA A 525 27.20 -15.41 -43.56
C ALA A 525 26.29 -16.66 -43.64
N VAL A 526 25.09 -16.53 -44.21
CA VAL A 526 24.15 -17.64 -44.40
C VAL A 526 24.73 -18.75 -45.30
N LYS A 527 25.37 -18.40 -46.41
CA LYS A 527 26.08 -19.38 -47.24
C LYS A 527 27.17 -20.13 -46.48
N SER A 528 27.91 -19.44 -45.62
CA SER A 528 28.95 -20.05 -44.76
C SER A 528 28.33 -20.95 -43.72
N ALA A 529 27.25 -20.52 -43.07
CA ALA A 529 26.51 -21.29 -42.06
C ALA A 529 25.94 -22.60 -42.65
N ILE A 530 25.32 -22.52 -43.82
CA ILE A 530 24.78 -23.71 -44.51
C ILE A 530 25.91 -24.66 -44.96
N LYS A 531 27.05 -24.13 -45.39
CA LYS A 531 28.21 -24.93 -45.78
C LYS A 531 28.86 -25.69 -44.60
N ARG A 532 28.73 -25.17 -43.37
CA ARG A 532 29.36 -25.73 -42.15
C ARG A 532 28.33 -25.92 -41.03
N PRO A 533 27.33 -26.81 -41.22
CA PRO A 533 26.19 -26.89 -40.30
C PRO A 533 26.64 -27.32 -38.89
N ALA A 534 27.57 -28.28 -38.78
CA ALA A 534 28.08 -28.70 -37.48
C ALA A 534 28.75 -27.56 -36.69
N MET A 535 29.52 -26.71 -37.36
CA MET A 535 30.16 -25.54 -36.72
C MET A 535 29.12 -24.52 -36.28
N THR A 536 28.10 -24.26 -37.11
CA THR A 536 27.01 -23.31 -36.80
C THR A 536 26.21 -23.77 -35.59
N VAL A 537 25.83 -25.07 -35.55
CA VAL A 537 25.15 -25.68 -34.41
C VAL A 537 26.04 -25.66 -33.18
N GLY A 538 27.35 -26.00 -33.35
CA GLY A 538 28.32 -25.97 -32.25
C GLY A 538 28.48 -24.56 -31.63
N ILE A 539 28.52 -23.50 -32.44
CA ILE A 539 28.56 -22.12 -31.95
C ILE A 539 27.25 -21.78 -31.16
N GLY A 540 26.10 -22.22 -31.69
CA GLY A 540 24.81 -22.02 -30.99
C GLY A 540 24.76 -22.71 -29.62
N ILE A 541 25.20 -24.00 -29.57
CA ILE A 541 25.28 -24.75 -28.33
C ILE A 541 26.31 -24.14 -27.36
N ALA A 542 27.48 -23.76 -27.86
CA ALA A 542 28.51 -23.09 -27.02
C ALA A 542 28.00 -21.77 -26.44
N GLY A 543 27.26 -20.95 -27.22
CA GLY A 543 26.62 -19.75 -26.73
C GLY A 543 25.59 -20.04 -25.64
N LEU A 544 24.76 -21.06 -25.85
CA LEU A 544 23.76 -21.50 -24.86
C LEU A 544 24.45 -22.01 -23.57
N CYS A 545 25.46 -22.87 -23.70
CA CYS A 545 26.26 -23.35 -22.55
C CYS A 545 26.91 -22.19 -21.79
N LEU A 546 27.43 -21.20 -22.50
CA LEU A 546 28.04 -20.00 -21.90
C LEU A 546 27.00 -19.21 -21.10
N ALA A 547 25.80 -19.00 -21.65
CA ALA A 547 24.70 -18.31 -20.97
C ALA A 547 24.28 -19.07 -19.68
N PHE A 548 24.10 -20.38 -19.76
CA PHE A 548 23.81 -21.20 -18.58
C PHE A 548 24.97 -21.20 -17.57
N MET A 549 26.19 -21.18 -18.01
CA MET A 549 27.36 -21.10 -17.14
C MET A 549 27.35 -19.78 -16.34
N PHE A 550 27.08 -18.64 -16.98
CA PHE A 550 27.00 -17.35 -16.28
C PHE A 550 25.86 -17.34 -15.23
N THR A 551 24.70 -17.93 -15.55
CA THR A 551 23.59 -18.06 -14.61
C THR A 551 23.94 -18.98 -13.45
N TYR A 552 24.53 -20.16 -13.74
CA TYR A 552 24.90 -21.15 -12.71
C TYR A 552 26.05 -20.69 -11.80
N MET A 553 27.00 -19.92 -12.34
CA MET A 553 28.10 -19.33 -11.55
C MET A 553 27.65 -18.16 -10.66
N GLY A 554 26.39 -17.80 -10.66
CA GLY A 554 25.87 -16.68 -9.87
C GLY A 554 26.35 -15.29 -10.33
N ALA A 555 26.82 -15.18 -11.57
CA ALA A 555 27.21 -13.90 -12.16
C ALA A 555 25.98 -13.01 -12.48
N ILE A 556 24.81 -13.64 -12.61
CA ILE A 556 23.53 -12.97 -12.78
C ILE A 556 22.75 -13.21 -11.49
N GLY A 557 22.47 -12.13 -10.75
CA GLY A 557 21.62 -12.18 -9.57
C GLY A 557 20.14 -12.41 -9.92
N SER A 558 19.37 -12.86 -8.95
CA SER A 558 17.91 -12.92 -9.04
C SER A 558 17.32 -12.33 -7.78
N GLU A 559 16.33 -11.51 -7.93
CA GLU A 559 15.55 -10.90 -6.84
C GLU A 559 14.06 -11.15 -7.07
N PHE A 560 13.29 -11.13 -5.99
CA PHE A 560 11.87 -11.47 -6.06
C PHE A 560 11.05 -10.32 -6.65
N LEU A 561 11.28 -9.10 -6.18
CA LEU A 561 10.65 -7.89 -6.67
C LEU A 561 11.73 -6.91 -7.15
N PRO A 562 11.50 -6.22 -8.28
CA PRO A 562 12.42 -5.15 -8.68
C PRO A 562 12.28 -3.97 -7.71
N HIS A 563 13.40 -3.43 -7.25
CA HIS A 563 13.42 -2.22 -6.45
C HIS A 563 12.98 -1.02 -7.29
N LEU A 564 11.89 -0.39 -6.90
CA LEU A 564 11.43 0.88 -7.47
C LEU A 564 11.85 2.02 -6.52
N ASP A 565 12.50 3.04 -7.04
CA ASP A 565 12.86 4.22 -6.24
C ASP A 565 11.63 5.08 -5.99
N GLU A 566 11.15 5.11 -4.75
CA GLU A 566 9.97 5.87 -4.32
C GLU A 566 10.29 7.35 -4.01
N GLY A 567 11.56 7.77 -4.15
CA GLY A 567 11.99 9.15 -3.85
C GLY A 567 12.08 9.47 -2.34
N ALA A 568 11.85 8.49 -1.48
CA ALA A 568 11.91 8.60 -0.03
C ALA A 568 12.61 7.39 0.58
N ILE A 569 12.96 7.48 1.86
CA ILE A 569 13.51 6.37 2.65
C ILE A 569 12.56 6.13 3.83
N TRP A 570 12.31 4.86 4.13
CA TRP A 570 11.69 4.42 5.37
C TRP A 570 12.76 3.79 6.26
N VAL A 571 12.99 4.38 7.44
CA VAL A 571 13.97 3.87 8.40
C VAL A 571 13.24 3.30 9.59
N ARG A 572 13.64 2.11 10.02
CA ARG A 572 13.12 1.47 11.22
C ARG A 572 14.22 1.37 12.27
N GLY A 573 13.88 1.75 13.50
CA GLY A 573 14.70 1.49 14.67
C GLY A 573 14.00 0.50 15.59
N THR A 574 14.63 -0.65 15.83
CA THR A 574 14.14 -1.66 16.78
C THR A 574 14.88 -1.52 18.10
N LEU A 575 14.14 -1.19 19.16
CA LEU A 575 14.61 -1.02 20.53
C LEU A 575 14.44 -2.33 21.31
N ALA A 576 14.99 -2.34 22.53
CA ALA A 576 14.72 -3.45 23.45
C ALA A 576 13.21 -3.55 23.76
N SER A 577 12.66 -4.76 23.81
CA SER A 577 11.23 -5.00 24.09
C SER A 577 10.77 -4.45 25.47
N SER A 578 11.70 -4.24 26.39
CA SER A 578 11.47 -3.68 27.74
C SER A 578 11.60 -2.15 27.81
N VAL A 579 11.84 -1.46 26.69
CA VAL A 579 12.02 0.00 26.68
C VAL A 579 10.78 0.72 27.20
N GLY A 580 10.98 1.73 28.05
CA GLY A 580 9.89 2.58 28.52
C GLY A 580 9.50 3.63 27.48
N PRO A 581 8.24 4.12 27.50
CA PRO A 581 7.75 5.11 26.52
C PRO A 581 8.63 6.36 26.41
N SER A 582 9.05 6.91 27.54
CA SER A 582 9.85 8.15 27.55
C SER A 582 11.22 7.97 26.93
N GLU A 583 11.89 6.83 27.17
CA GLU A 583 13.19 6.52 26.57
C GLU A 583 13.06 6.25 25.08
N ALA A 584 12.02 5.51 24.67
CA ALA A 584 11.75 5.24 23.26
C ALA A 584 11.54 6.55 22.48
N VAL A 585 10.78 7.49 23.03
CA VAL A 585 10.56 8.82 22.42
C VAL A 585 11.86 9.62 22.37
N ALA A 586 12.69 9.59 23.43
CA ALA A 586 13.96 10.30 23.46
C ALA A 586 14.93 9.78 22.37
N LEU A 587 15.03 8.44 22.22
CA LEU A 587 15.85 7.80 21.20
C LEU A 587 15.31 8.09 19.79
N ALA A 588 13.99 8.07 19.60
CA ALA A 588 13.37 8.40 18.33
C ALA A 588 13.63 9.86 17.92
N ASN A 589 13.57 10.79 18.85
CA ASN A 589 13.87 12.20 18.58
C ASN A 589 15.35 12.39 18.22
N GLN A 590 16.27 11.64 18.84
CA GLN A 590 17.68 11.64 18.45
C GLN A 590 17.87 11.14 17.01
N GLY A 591 17.25 10.00 16.66
CA GLY A 591 17.27 9.46 15.30
C GLY A 591 16.73 10.45 14.26
N ARG A 592 15.57 11.07 14.54
CA ARG A 592 14.97 12.09 13.66
C ARG A 592 15.92 13.29 13.48
N THR A 593 16.51 13.81 14.55
CA THR A 593 17.43 14.94 14.47
C THR A 593 18.63 14.61 13.60
N LEU A 594 19.19 13.40 13.72
CA LEU A 594 20.31 12.97 12.88
C LEU A 594 19.90 12.84 11.40
N LEU A 595 18.79 12.16 11.12
CA LEU A 595 18.30 12.00 9.75
C LEU A 595 17.97 13.34 9.09
N CYS A 596 17.31 14.24 9.82
CA CYS A 596 16.98 15.56 9.33
C CYS A 596 18.19 16.51 9.25
N SER A 597 19.35 16.16 9.79
CA SER A 597 20.57 16.98 9.66
C SER A 597 21.18 16.93 8.26
N PHE A 598 20.80 15.93 7.46
CA PHE A 598 21.30 15.79 6.08
C PHE A 598 20.65 16.83 5.16
N PRO A 599 21.46 17.62 4.41
CA PRO A 599 20.94 18.64 3.49
C PRO A 599 20.03 18.10 2.38
N GLU A 600 20.12 16.81 2.07
CA GLU A 600 19.30 16.09 1.11
C GLU A 600 17.88 15.85 1.59
N VAL A 601 17.61 16.02 2.90
CA VAL A 601 16.34 15.75 3.55
C VAL A 601 15.57 17.05 3.79
N PRO A 602 14.53 17.37 3.04
CA PRO A 602 13.71 18.57 3.26
C PRO A 602 12.72 18.41 4.41
N ASP A 603 12.30 17.18 4.71
CA ASP A 603 11.26 16.86 5.69
C ASP A 603 11.46 15.43 6.18
N CYS A 604 11.34 15.23 7.48
CA CYS A 604 11.32 13.89 8.04
C CYS A 604 10.37 13.80 9.25
N THR A 605 9.82 12.61 9.44
CA THR A 605 8.95 12.31 10.57
C THR A 605 9.51 11.18 11.39
N SER A 606 9.05 11.06 12.63
CA SER A 606 9.26 9.86 13.45
C SER A 606 7.95 9.46 14.12
N GLN A 607 7.67 8.16 14.14
CA GLN A 607 6.61 7.56 14.92
C GLN A 607 7.17 6.53 15.88
N VAL A 608 6.61 6.45 17.08
CA VAL A 608 7.03 5.54 18.16
C VAL A 608 5.80 4.89 18.74
N GLY A 609 5.83 3.57 18.93
CA GLY A 609 4.70 2.83 19.48
C GLY A 609 3.60 2.62 18.43
N ARG A 610 2.34 2.59 18.88
CA ARG A 610 1.18 2.27 18.06
C ARG A 610 0.07 3.33 18.12
N PRO A 611 -0.80 3.41 17.12
CA PRO A 611 -1.98 4.27 17.18
C PRO A 611 -2.99 3.77 18.24
N ASP A 612 -3.85 4.68 18.69
CA ASP A 612 -4.84 4.37 19.75
C ASP A 612 -5.93 3.39 19.28
N ASP A 613 -6.16 3.27 17.98
CA ASP A 613 -7.12 2.34 17.36
C ASP A 613 -6.60 0.89 17.27
N GLY A 614 -5.28 0.68 17.46
CA GLY A 614 -4.65 -0.63 17.43
C GLY A 614 -4.44 -1.21 16.03
N THR A 615 -4.61 -0.42 14.97
CA THR A 615 -4.45 -0.84 13.57
C THR A 615 -3.02 -1.21 13.21
N ASP A 616 -2.03 -0.83 14.01
CA ASP A 616 -0.64 -1.28 13.91
C ASP A 616 -0.28 -2.09 15.16
N ALA A 617 -0.06 -3.40 15.00
CA ALA A 617 0.19 -4.35 16.08
C ALA A 617 1.65 -4.30 16.56
N THR A 618 2.07 -3.17 17.13
CA THR A 618 3.42 -2.94 17.62
C THR A 618 3.43 -2.32 19.03
N GLY A 619 4.61 -1.99 19.55
CA GLY A 619 4.82 -1.36 20.84
C GLY A 619 5.94 -0.33 20.82
N PHE A 620 6.28 0.27 21.97
CA PHE A 620 7.31 1.31 22.08
C PHE A 620 8.72 0.84 21.67
N PHE A 621 8.94 -0.44 21.50
CA PHE A 621 10.18 -0.98 20.97
C PHE A 621 10.35 -0.75 19.45
N ASN A 622 9.31 -0.29 18.75
CA ASN A 622 9.34 0.03 17.33
C ASN A 622 9.33 1.55 17.13
N THR A 623 10.31 2.03 16.39
CA THR A 623 10.37 3.42 15.92
C THR A 623 10.52 3.43 14.42
N GLU A 624 9.78 4.29 13.73
CA GLU A 624 9.79 4.38 12.29
C GLU A 624 9.95 5.83 11.85
N TYR A 625 10.67 6.03 10.74
CA TYR A 625 10.95 7.36 10.21
C TYR A 625 10.65 7.38 8.72
N PHE A 626 9.87 8.37 8.33
CA PHE A 626 9.75 8.73 6.93
C PHE A 626 10.73 9.87 6.63
N VAL A 627 11.62 9.65 5.69
CA VAL A 627 12.66 10.59 5.29
C VAL A 627 12.42 10.96 3.83
N ASN A 628 11.87 12.14 3.61
CA ASN A 628 11.67 12.68 2.27
C ASN A 628 13.01 13.10 1.68
N LEU A 629 13.20 12.96 0.37
CA LEU A 629 14.44 13.29 -0.30
C LEU A 629 14.23 14.38 -1.36
N LYS A 630 15.20 15.29 -1.47
CA LYS A 630 15.26 16.23 -2.58
C LYS A 630 15.53 15.49 -3.90
N PRO A 631 15.19 16.09 -5.05
CA PRO A 631 15.60 15.55 -6.35
C PRO A 631 17.11 15.28 -6.39
N LYS A 632 17.50 14.16 -7.00
CA LYS A 632 18.91 13.67 -7.00
C LYS A 632 19.91 14.68 -7.53
N GLU A 633 19.48 15.58 -8.41
CA GLU A 633 20.30 16.66 -8.98
C GLU A 633 20.74 17.71 -7.94
N GLN A 634 20.01 17.79 -6.81
CA GLN A 634 20.28 18.73 -5.72
C GLN A 634 21.13 18.12 -4.59
N TRP A 635 21.51 16.83 -4.71
CA TRP A 635 22.30 16.15 -3.70
C TRP A 635 23.75 16.58 -3.75
N ARG A 636 24.43 16.47 -2.62
CA ARG A 636 25.87 16.69 -2.55
C ARG A 636 26.62 15.77 -3.52
N PRO A 637 27.69 16.27 -4.21
CA PRO A 637 28.42 15.49 -5.21
C PRO A 637 29.03 14.19 -4.68
N GLU A 638 29.27 14.08 -3.38
CA GLU A 638 29.86 12.90 -2.73
C GLU A 638 28.97 11.65 -2.84
N PHE A 639 27.67 11.84 -2.96
CA PHE A 639 26.72 10.72 -3.11
C PHE A 639 26.55 10.26 -4.56
N HIS A 640 27.07 11.00 -5.55
CA HIS A 640 26.98 10.66 -6.98
C HIS A 640 25.53 10.33 -7.45
N GLN A 641 24.50 10.93 -6.84
CA GLN A 641 23.09 10.64 -7.10
C GLN A 641 22.67 9.18 -6.78
N ASP A 642 23.47 8.50 -5.97
CA ASP A 642 23.30 7.11 -5.56
C ASP A 642 22.68 7.07 -4.16
N LYS A 643 21.49 6.49 -4.07
CA LYS A 643 20.68 6.40 -2.84
C LYS A 643 21.36 5.50 -1.80
N ASP A 644 22.01 4.41 -2.23
CA ASP A 644 22.66 3.47 -1.32
C ASP A 644 23.83 4.12 -0.59
N ARG A 645 24.54 5.04 -1.25
CA ARG A 645 25.60 5.82 -0.61
C ARG A 645 25.06 6.79 0.43
N LEU A 646 23.90 7.39 0.16
CA LEU A 646 23.23 8.26 1.12
C LEU A 646 22.77 7.45 2.33
N ILE A 647 22.14 6.29 2.10
CA ILE A 647 21.70 5.36 3.14
C ILE A 647 22.89 4.94 4.00
N ALA A 648 23.99 4.49 3.40
CA ALA A 648 25.19 4.10 4.13
C ALA A 648 25.85 5.26 4.93
N ALA A 649 25.61 6.51 4.55
CA ALA A 649 26.05 7.67 5.34
C ALA A 649 25.10 7.93 6.52
N MET A 650 23.78 7.79 6.32
CA MET A 650 22.78 7.91 7.38
C MET A 650 22.94 6.81 8.43
N ASP A 651 23.12 5.58 7.99
CA ASP A 651 23.31 4.41 8.85
C ASP A 651 24.52 4.59 9.79
N ARG A 652 25.66 5.00 9.27
CA ARG A 652 26.85 5.30 10.09
C ARG A 652 26.63 6.38 11.15
N GLU A 653 25.74 7.33 10.90
CA GLU A 653 25.38 8.33 11.92
C GLU A 653 24.43 7.77 12.95
N LEU A 654 23.45 6.96 12.52
CA LEU A 654 22.47 6.32 13.40
C LEU A 654 23.09 5.23 14.29
N GLU A 655 24.09 4.49 13.79
CA GLU A 655 24.85 3.51 14.59
C GLU A 655 25.52 4.12 15.86
N LYS A 656 25.68 5.44 15.90
CA LYS A 656 26.18 6.14 17.10
C LYS A 656 25.18 6.15 18.26
N ILE A 657 23.90 5.86 17.97
CA ILE A 657 22.86 5.73 19.00
C ILE A 657 22.89 4.29 19.52
N PRO A 658 23.32 4.05 20.76
CA PRO A 658 23.44 2.69 21.27
C PRO A 658 22.07 2.05 21.56
N GLY A 659 21.98 0.75 21.37
CA GLY A 659 20.79 -0.04 21.77
C GLY A 659 19.63 0.00 20.77
N VAL A 660 19.86 0.48 19.57
CA VAL A 660 18.89 0.49 18.47
C VAL A 660 19.45 -0.32 17.31
N ASN A 661 18.65 -1.22 16.76
CA ASN A 661 18.96 -1.89 15.49
C ASN A 661 18.25 -1.12 14.36
N TRP A 662 19.03 -0.65 13.41
CA TRP A 662 18.52 0.13 12.29
C TRP A 662 18.30 -0.75 11.07
N GLY A 663 17.26 -0.46 10.28
CA GLY A 663 16.97 -1.07 9.00
C GLY A 663 16.41 -0.03 8.05
N PHE A 664 16.76 -0.15 6.77
CA PHE A 664 16.38 0.80 5.73
C PHE A 664 15.54 0.12 4.66
N SER A 665 14.44 0.76 4.29
CA SER A 665 13.52 0.34 3.24
C SER A 665 12.88 1.57 2.58
N GLN A 666 11.76 1.37 1.91
CA GLN A 666 10.97 2.44 1.31
C GLN A 666 9.50 2.27 1.74
N PRO A 667 8.68 3.34 1.70
CA PRO A 667 7.33 3.31 2.28
C PRO A 667 6.39 2.23 1.73
N ILE A 668 6.36 2.00 0.41
CA ILE A 668 5.51 0.94 -0.20
C ILE A 668 6.17 -0.42 -0.05
N GLU A 669 7.48 -0.49 -0.29
CA GLU A 669 8.29 -1.70 -0.18
C GLU A 669 8.14 -2.34 1.20
N ASP A 670 8.30 -1.56 2.27
CA ASP A 670 8.14 -2.00 3.66
C ASP A 670 6.75 -2.60 3.95
N ASN A 671 5.70 -1.91 3.53
CA ASN A 671 4.34 -2.38 3.69
C ASN A 671 4.04 -3.64 2.86
N MET A 672 4.63 -3.76 1.67
CA MET A 672 4.45 -4.92 0.80
C MET A 672 5.16 -6.16 1.35
N GLU A 673 6.37 -6.02 1.89
CA GLU A 673 7.11 -7.11 2.52
C GLU A 673 6.33 -7.66 3.73
N GLU A 674 5.80 -6.77 4.56
CA GLU A 674 4.94 -7.18 5.68
C GLU A 674 3.67 -7.90 5.22
N ALA A 675 3.01 -7.41 4.18
CA ALA A 675 1.81 -8.04 3.65
C ALA A 675 2.07 -9.45 3.10
N VAL A 676 3.23 -9.67 2.48
CA VAL A 676 3.60 -10.96 1.86
C VAL A 676 4.08 -11.95 2.91
N SER A 677 4.97 -11.55 3.80
CA SER A 677 5.68 -12.45 4.71
C SER A 677 5.17 -12.38 6.15
N GLY A 678 4.47 -11.31 6.52
CA GLY A 678 4.08 -10.98 7.90
C GLY A 678 5.24 -10.43 8.73
N VAL A 679 6.38 -10.11 8.10
CA VAL A 679 7.53 -9.44 8.69
C VAL A 679 8.02 -8.39 7.71
N LYS A 680 8.63 -7.35 8.23
CA LYS A 680 9.20 -6.27 7.45
C LYS A 680 10.65 -6.62 7.14
N GLY A 681 10.97 -6.94 5.90
CA GLY A 681 12.27 -7.32 5.41
C GLY A 681 12.22 -8.38 4.30
N GLU A 682 13.16 -8.34 3.37
CA GLU A 682 13.23 -9.23 2.21
C GLU A 682 13.36 -10.73 2.58
N LEU A 683 14.04 -11.02 3.69
CA LEU A 683 14.27 -12.38 4.17
C LEU A 683 13.71 -12.56 5.57
N ALA A 684 12.89 -13.57 5.77
CA ALA A 684 12.33 -13.93 7.06
C ALA A 684 12.64 -15.37 7.44
N THR A 685 13.29 -15.58 8.57
CA THR A 685 13.47 -16.90 9.16
C THR A 685 12.47 -17.09 10.29
N LYS A 686 11.50 -17.97 10.12
CA LYS A 686 10.47 -18.28 11.13
C LYS A 686 10.82 -19.56 11.87
N ILE A 687 10.84 -19.49 13.21
CA ILE A 687 11.13 -20.61 14.10
C ILE A 687 9.85 -20.97 14.84
N TYR A 688 9.48 -22.24 14.86
CA TYR A 688 8.25 -22.73 15.48
C TYR A 688 8.56 -23.61 16.68
N GLY A 689 7.79 -23.50 17.75
CA GLY A 689 7.88 -24.29 18.96
C GLY A 689 6.95 -23.77 20.04
N ASP A 690 6.79 -24.55 21.12
CA ASP A 690 5.86 -24.24 22.21
C ASP A 690 6.52 -23.41 23.34
N ASP A 691 7.86 -23.45 23.46
CA ASP A 691 8.59 -22.74 24.51
C ASP A 691 9.28 -21.50 23.96
N LEU A 692 8.78 -20.32 24.34
CA LEU A 692 9.29 -19.03 23.89
C LEU A 692 10.77 -18.80 24.25
N LYS A 693 11.25 -19.33 25.39
CA LYS A 693 12.66 -19.18 25.79
C LYS A 693 13.58 -20.00 24.89
N VAL A 694 13.13 -21.22 24.50
CA VAL A 694 13.87 -22.05 23.56
C VAL A 694 13.88 -21.41 22.18
N LEU A 695 12.75 -20.83 21.74
CA LEU A 695 12.67 -20.11 20.48
C LEU A 695 13.62 -18.92 20.42
N GLU A 696 13.71 -18.11 21.49
CA GLU A 696 14.63 -16.99 21.57
C GLU A 696 16.10 -17.41 21.52
N GLN A 697 16.47 -18.46 22.27
CA GLN A 697 17.82 -19.03 22.20
C GLN A 697 18.17 -19.49 20.79
N LYS A 698 17.23 -20.14 20.09
CA LYS A 698 17.45 -20.58 18.71
C LYS A 698 17.51 -19.43 17.73
N ALA A 699 16.75 -18.37 17.95
CA ALA A 699 16.87 -17.16 17.17
C ALA A 699 18.27 -16.53 17.30
N ASP A 700 18.80 -16.43 18.53
CA ASP A 700 20.16 -15.93 18.76
C ASP A 700 21.24 -16.80 18.09
N GLU A 701 21.10 -18.14 18.13
CA GLU A 701 22.00 -19.05 17.41
C GLU A 701 21.97 -18.82 15.90
N ILE A 702 20.78 -18.60 15.34
CA ILE A 702 20.59 -18.33 13.91
C ILE A 702 21.20 -16.98 13.54
N VAL A 703 20.94 -15.93 14.31
CA VAL A 703 21.53 -14.59 14.11
C VAL A 703 23.05 -14.67 14.05
N ASN A 704 23.66 -15.31 15.06
CA ASN A 704 25.12 -15.50 15.11
C ASN A 704 25.69 -16.25 13.91
N THR A 705 24.88 -17.10 13.29
CA THR A 705 25.27 -17.83 12.09
C THR A 705 25.09 -16.98 10.84
N MET A 706 23.96 -16.27 10.74
CA MET A 706 23.61 -15.45 9.60
C MET A 706 24.54 -14.24 9.43
N HIS A 707 25.01 -13.63 10.51
CA HIS A 707 26.01 -12.56 10.48
C HIS A 707 27.31 -12.93 9.73
N ARG A 708 27.56 -14.25 9.56
CA ARG A 708 28.76 -14.76 8.83
C ARG A 708 28.47 -14.99 7.35
N VAL A 709 27.21 -14.90 6.95
CA VAL A 709 26.80 -15.10 5.56
C VAL A 709 26.95 -13.79 4.80
N ARG A 710 27.73 -13.82 3.73
CA ARG A 710 27.95 -12.62 2.91
C ARG A 710 26.66 -12.21 2.20
N GLY A 711 26.30 -10.95 2.29
CA GLY A 711 25.12 -10.34 1.65
C GLY A 711 23.91 -10.24 2.55
N ILE A 712 24.02 -10.61 3.84
CA ILE A 712 22.98 -10.33 4.84
C ILE A 712 23.38 -9.05 5.57
N GLU A 713 22.50 -8.07 5.55
CA GLU A 713 22.60 -6.78 6.23
C GLU A 713 21.34 -6.55 7.07
N ASP A 714 21.35 -5.61 8.01
CA ASP A 714 20.22 -5.19 8.85
C ASP A 714 19.49 -6.34 9.56
N LEU A 715 20.26 -7.29 10.09
CA LEU A 715 19.71 -8.50 10.70
C LEU A 715 19.11 -8.21 12.07
N GLY A 716 17.79 -8.31 12.17
CA GLY A 716 17.03 -8.12 13.41
C GLY A 716 16.32 -9.38 13.90
N VAL A 717 16.02 -9.45 15.20
CA VAL A 717 15.17 -10.48 15.80
C VAL A 717 13.91 -9.83 16.34
N PHE A 718 12.75 -10.33 15.94
CA PHE A 718 11.49 -9.97 16.56
C PHE A 718 11.34 -10.77 17.87
N ARG A 719 11.63 -10.14 19.01
CA ARG A 719 11.64 -10.81 20.30
C ARG A 719 10.24 -10.87 20.90
N ALA A 720 9.80 -12.08 21.22
CA ALA A 720 8.53 -12.34 21.92
C ALA A 720 8.63 -12.20 23.44
N LEU A 721 9.84 -12.31 24.00
CA LEU A 721 10.13 -12.19 25.42
C LEU A 721 10.79 -10.84 25.75
N GLY A 722 10.71 -10.42 27.02
CA GLY A 722 11.48 -9.30 27.52
C GLY A 722 10.67 -8.14 28.09
N GLN A 723 9.34 -8.13 27.99
CA GLN A 723 8.54 -7.18 28.76
C GLN A 723 8.41 -7.68 30.20
N PRO A 724 8.96 -6.96 31.19
CA PRO A 724 8.82 -7.37 32.60
C PRO A 724 7.37 -7.17 33.05
N ASN A 725 6.80 -8.19 33.69
CA ASN A 725 5.47 -8.13 34.30
C ASN A 725 5.58 -8.02 35.82
N LEU A 726 4.84 -7.10 36.42
CA LEU A 726 4.61 -7.06 37.84
C LEU A 726 3.31 -7.79 38.17
N ASN A 727 3.40 -9.00 38.68
CA ASN A 727 2.25 -9.83 38.97
C ASN A 727 1.80 -9.61 40.43
N PHE A 728 0.52 -9.31 40.62
CA PHE A 728 -0.13 -9.26 41.93
C PHE A 728 -0.92 -10.56 42.15
N GLU A 729 -0.40 -11.46 42.93
CA GLU A 729 -1.10 -12.69 43.31
C GLU A 729 -1.98 -12.45 44.53
N VAL A 730 -3.30 -12.67 44.36
CA VAL A 730 -4.26 -12.46 45.46
C VAL A 730 -4.24 -13.65 46.40
N ASP A 731 -3.89 -13.44 47.67
CA ASP A 731 -4.09 -14.39 48.76
C ASP A 731 -5.59 -14.46 49.09
N ARG A 732 -6.25 -15.48 48.54
CA ARG A 732 -7.70 -15.68 48.69
C ARG A 732 -8.11 -15.95 50.13
N GLU A 733 -7.28 -16.58 50.95
CA GLU A 733 -7.59 -16.86 52.37
C GLU A 733 -7.53 -15.59 53.22
N GLN A 734 -6.54 -14.74 52.95
CA GLN A 734 -6.45 -13.43 53.63
C GLN A 734 -7.59 -12.52 53.18
N ALA A 735 -7.84 -12.43 51.89
CA ALA A 735 -8.96 -11.63 51.34
C ALA A 735 -10.31 -12.03 51.95
N ALA A 736 -10.56 -13.34 52.08
CA ALA A 736 -11.79 -13.86 52.69
C ALA A 736 -11.91 -13.45 54.18
N ARG A 737 -10.80 -13.38 54.94
CA ARG A 737 -10.82 -12.94 56.37
C ARG A 737 -11.27 -11.48 56.50
N TYR A 738 -10.97 -10.65 55.51
CA TYR A 738 -11.39 -9.25 55.43
C TYR A 738 -12.70 -9.04 54.73
N GLN A 739 -13.37 -10.12 54.26
CA GLN A 739 -14.59 -10.08 53.47
C GLN A 739 -14.46 -9.29 52.16
N ILE A 740 -13.27 -9.31 51.55
CA ILE A 740 -12.95 -8.63 50.30
C ILE A 740 -12.97 -9.67 49.15
N ASN A 741 -13.67 -9.38 48.11
CA ASN A 741 -13.69 -10.22 46.91
C ASN A 741 -12.44 -9.99 46.07
N VAL A 742 -12.06 -10.98 45.25
CA VAL A 742 -10.94 -10.84 44.30
C VAL A 742 -11.21 -9.71 43.32
N ALA A 743 -12.46 -9.55 42.90
CA ALA A 743 -12.87 -8.49 41.98
C ALA A 743 -12.60 -7.08 42.55
N ASP A 744 -12.88 -6.86 43.84
CA ASP A 744 -12.64 -5.56 44.50
C ASP A 744 -11.14 -5.21 44.54
N ILE A 745 -10.27 -6.23 44.69
CA ILE A 745 -8.82 -6.06 44.70
C ILE A 745 -8.33 -5.74 43.30
N GLN A 746 -8.84 -6.46 42.28
CA GLN A 746 -8.46 -6.25 40.88
C GLN A 746 -8.89 -4.88 40.40
N ASP A 747 -10.10 -4.46 40.73
CA ASP A 747 -10.64 -3.14 40.40
C ASP A 747 -9.80 -2.01 41.01
N ALA A 748 -9.45 -2.16 42.28
CA ALA A 748 -8.59 -1.20 42.95
C ALA A 748 -7.18 -1.10 42.33
N ILE A 749 -6.59 -2.23 41.94
CA ILE A 749 -5.26 -2.27 41.27
C ILE A 749 -5.38 -1.64 39.89
N GLN A 750 -6.40 -2.01 39.10
CA GLN A 750 -6.65 -1.48 37.75
C GLN A 750 -6.82 0.03 37.81
N THR A 751 -7.68 0.52 38.71
CA THR A 751 -7.95 1.95 38.86
C THR A 751 -6.71 2.72 39.34
N ALA A 752 -5.90 2.14 40.24
CA ALA A 752 -4.69 2.79 40.75
C ALA A 752 -3.55 2.84 39.74
N ALA A 753 -3.40 1.80 38.88
CA ALA A 753 -2.30 1.68 37.94
C ALA A 753 -2.62 2.31 36.58
N GLY A 754 -3.75 1.93 35.98
CA GLY A 754 -4.12 2.32 34.62
C GLY A 754 -5.28 3.31 34.51
N GLY A 755 -6.03 3.47 35.59
CA GLY A 755 -7.31 4.15 35.59
C GLY A 755 -8.44 3.26 35.04
N ASN A 756 -9.69 3.64 35.32
CA ASN A 756 -10.88 2.97 34.83
C ASN A 756 -11.75 3.95 34.03
N ALA A 757 -12.04 3.66 32.77
CA ALA A 757 -12.89 4.47 31.93
C ALA A 757 -14.37 4.14 32.23
N LEU A 758 -15.08 5.05 32.91
CA LEU A 758 -16.42 4.80 33.45
C LEU A 758 -17.54 5.17 32.47
N THR A 759 -17.36 6.30 31.77
CA THR A 759 -18.40 6.86 30.90
C THR A 759 -17.78 7.83 29.89
N GLN A 760 -18.55 8.23 28.88
CA GLN A 760 -18.12 9.18 27.87
C GLN A 760 -18.76 10.54 28.08
N VAL A 761 -17.99 11.60 27.87
CA VAL A 761 -18.49 12.97 27.87
C VAL A 761 -18.64 13.43 26.41
N LEU A 762 -19.87 13.78 26.03
CA LEU A 762 -20.18 14.30 24.70
C LEU A 762 -20.03 15.83 24.70
N GLN A 763 -19.16 16.35 23.86
CA GLN A 763 -18.91 17.78 23.67
C GLN A 763 -19.38 18.29 22.31
#